data_0bb819898574d7c8474fd633acb36526
#
_entry.id   0bb819898574d7c8474fd633acb36526
#
_cell.length_a   1.000
_cell.length_b   1.000
_cell.length_c   1.000
_cell.angle_alpha   90.00
_cell.angle_beta   90.00
_cell.angle_gamma   90.00
#
_symmetry.space_group_name_H-M   'P 1'
#
loop_
_entity.id
_entity.type
_entity.pdbx_description
1 polymer ?
#
loop_
_entity_poly.entity_id
_entity_poly.type
_entity_poly.pdbx_seq_one_letter_code
_entity_poly.pdbx_strand_id
1 'polypeptide(L)'
;MELKSYQQEVINDLSLFLEYVQETKDTKEAFYDFWAKHPRTPIQPFSGTSIEPYKNNVPRVPHICVKVPTAGGKTFIACNALKTIFDAFDYDKPKAVMWLVPSITILEQTLKNLKDPSHPYRQKINSHFGNKVEVFDKATLLQGSGFNATSVKEQLNIMVFSFDSLRARNKEDRKVFQENGNLQSFENLLGQNTDITLGEVIKYLNPVVVVDESHNAESELSVDMLKEINPSFILDLTATPRNNSNIISFIDALELKKENMVKLPVIVYNHQDKTEVINSALQLQKRLELQAKDEEKKGGKYIRPIVLFQAQPKNADDNTTFEKLKEKLIELKIPEEQIKIKTANLNELKNIDLMDKDCPVRYIITINALKEGWDCPFAYILASLADKSSAVDVEQILGRVLRQPYVMKHNFPLLNLSYVLTASSKFLETLDNIVKGLNKAGFSDKDYKLADATVETQKQTDPLQQLILTIPTSEPVQPSDNPDDITSDIDTSRIVLPSETNAPCDSVTEIENSALEQNQEFEKTVSEIESGNTISLPNEINKLVKTYTIKDIFKDQAQKINLPQFFLKIPANDLFGSREEEIELEKENLLDGFALSKCDINIAFDNITSELYKVDLDETKKEHTPTFVRLDGTVKESIISYILDPARKDNRIKNFTRRIMGIIGNMYPIPDKEIEKYISRILEDFNDEQFSDFANNEYTYTDKIKKKIKELSENFAEQKFKDFLDTDKVYIKQAYKLPKKISLANTAKDITKALYEKEGNMNNFEERVINEIGNMQNIAFWTRNIEKKGFRINGFVNHYPDFIVQTKSGKTVVLETKGDHLDAEQKIRLGGLWASKAGNDYRYFMVYERRTVDNAYKLEDFLKIMKDI
;
A
#
# COMPACT_ATOMS: atom_id res chain seq x y z
N MET A 1 3.92 -15.76 -25.54
CA MET A 1 4.72 -14.94 -24.56
C MET A 1 5.18 -15.88 -23.47
N GLU A 2 6.46 -15.86 -23.12
CA GLU A 2 7.06 -16.65 -22.02
C GLU A 2 7.39 -15.76 -20.85
N LEU A 3 7.50 -16.36 -19.66
CA LEU A 3 7.93 -15.63 -18.47
C LEU A 3 9.40 -15.21 -18.60
N LYS A 4 9.71 -14.00 -18.18
CA LYS A 4 11.08 -13.55 -17.96
C LYS A 4 11.68 -14.26 -16.75
N SER A 5 13.01 -14.25 -16.59
CA SER A 5 13.70 -14.94 -15.50
C SER A 5 13.15 -14.55 -14.12
N TYR A 6 13.05 -13.26 -13.83
CA TYR A 6 12.49 -12.78 -12.56
C TYR A 6 11.00 -13.13 -12.37
N GLN A 7 10.21 -13.18 -13.45
CA GLN A 7 8.80 -13.59 -13.38
C GLN A 7 8.68 -15.08 -13.06
N GLN A 8 9.56 -15.91 -13.63
CA GLN A 8 9.65 -17.33 -13.29
C GLN A 8 10.04 -17.52 -11.82
N GLU A 9 10.94 -16.70 -11.30
CA GLU A 9 11.31 -16.72 -9.88
C GLU A 9 10.11 -16.41 -8.97
N VAL A 10 9.28 -15.43 -9.31
CA VAL A 10 8.03 -15.16 -8.57
C VAL A 10 7.12 -16.40 -8.54
N ILE A 11 6.99 -17.11 -9.67
CA ILE A 11 6.17 -18.33 -9.71
C ILE A 11 6.80 -19.46 -8.89
N ASN A 12 8.13 -19.57 -8.88
CA ASN A 12 8.84 -20.54 -8.05
C ASN A 12 8.68 -20.23 -6.55
N ASP A 13 8.77 -18.94 -6.15
CA ASP A 13 8.55 -18.50 -4.77
C ASP A 13 7.11 -18.81 -4.32
N LEU A 14 6.14 -18.57 -5.21
CA LEU A 14 4.74 -18.93 -4.96
C LEU A 14 4.56 -20.45 -4.80
N SER A 15 5.16 -21.25 -5.68
CA SER A 15 5.10 -22.72 -5.58
C SER A 15 5.66 -23.23 -4.27
N LEU A 16 6.84 -22.73 -3.90
CA LEU A 16 7.51 -23.08 -2.64
C LEU A 16 6.66 -22.68 -1.41
N PHE A 17 6.08 -21.49 -1.42
CA PHE A 17 5.18 -21.07 -0.34
C PHE A 17 3.96 -21.98 -0.22
N LEU A 18 3.35 -22.34 -1.35
CA LEU A 18 2.18 -23.23 -1.38
C LEU A 18 2.52 -24.65 -0.91
N GLU A 19 3.71 -25.16 -1.21
CA GLU A 19 4.20 -26.44 -0.66
C GLU A 19 4.23 -26.39 0.87
N TYR A 20 4.77 -25.32 1.47
CA TYR A 20 4.75 -25.16 2.93
C TYR A 20 3.33 -25.01 3.50
N VAL A 21 2.41 -24.34 2.78
CA VAL A 21 0.99 -24.29 3.21
C VAL A 21 0.36 -25.69 3.24
N GLN A 22 0.69 -26.54 2.25
CA GLN A 22 0.21 -27.92 2.20
C GLN A 22 0.82 -28.80 3.32
N GLU A 23 2.09 -28.59 3.63
CA GLU A 23 2.80 -29.36 4.67
C GLU A 23 2.35 -28.99 6.07
N THR A 24 2.29 -27.68 6.39
CA THR A 24 1.99 -27.19 7.73
C THR A 24 0.49 -27.12 8.02
N LYS A 25 -0.33 -26.93 6.98
CA LYS A 25 -1.77 -26.60 7.06
C LYS A 25 -2.06 -25.36 7.91
N ASP A 26 -1.05 -24.56 8.16
CA ASP A 26 -1.11 -23.25 8.83
C ASP A 26 -0.35 -22.21 8.00
N THR A 27 -1.06 -21.18 7.56
CA THR A 27 -0.50 -20.15 6.67
C THR A 27 0.59 -19.33 7.36
N LYS A 28 0.48 -19.10 8.66
CA LYS A 28 1.45 -18.34 9.45
C LYS A 28 2.76 -19.14 9.57
N GLU A 29 2.65 -20.42 9.91
CA GLU A 29 3.80 -21.33 9.98
C GLU A 29 4.45 -21.52 8.62
N ALA A 30 3.66 -21.70 7.57
CA ALA A 30 4.12 -21.77 6.18
C ALA A 30 4.92 -20.53 5.77
N PHE A 31 4.46 -19.33 6.15
CA PHE A 31 5.16 -18.09 5.85
C PHE A 31 6.52 -17.99 6.55
N TYR A 32 6.62 -18.50 7.77
CA TYR A 32 7.88 -18.53 8.51
C TYR A 32 8.85 -19.56 7.95
N ASP A 33 8.36 -20.76 7.63
CA ASP A 33 9.15 -21.81 7.03
C ASP A 33 9.65 -21.40 5.64
N PHE A 34 8.79 -20.77 4.85
CA PHE A 34 9.17 -20.22 3.55
C PHE A 34 10.39 -19.30 3.66
N TRP A 35 10.35 -18.30 4.55
CA TRP A 35 11.48 -17.38 4.69
C TRP A 35 12.70 -18.01 5.36
N ALA A 36 12.51 -18.86 6.37
CA ALA A 36 13.59 -19.51 7.07
C ALA A 36 14.38 -20.47 6.18
N LYS A 37 13.71 -21.13 5.23
CA LYS A 37 14.27 -22.15 4.34
C LYS A 37 14.40 -21.69 2.90
N HIS A 38 14.17 -20.39 2.62
CA HIS A 38 14.20 -19.87 1.27
C HIS A 38 15.56 -20.13 0.60
N PRO A 39 15.60 -20.76 -0.60
CA PRO A 39 16.85 -21.25 -1.19
C PRO A 39 17.86 -20.15 -1.54
N ARG A 40 17.39 -18.95 -1.88
CA ARG A 40 18.23 -17.82 -2.28
C ARG A 40 18.51 -16.86 -1.11
N THR A 41 17.56 -16.65 -0.24
CA THR A 41 17.63 -15.67 0.84
C THR A 41 16.99 -16.23 2.10
N PRO A 42 17.65 -17.18 2.82
CA PRO A 42 17.11 -17.70 4.05
C PRO A 42 17.05 -16.59 5.11
N ILE A 43 15.86 -16.16 5.42
CA ILE A 43 15.60 -15.11 6.41
C ILE A 43 14.81 -15.75 7.53
N GLN A 44 15.25 -15.55 8.79
CA GLN A 44 14.50 -15.99 9.96
C GLN A 44 13.48 -14.90 10.34
N PRO A 45 12.18 -15.07 10.05
CA PRO A 45 11.15 -14.15 10.53
C PRO A 45 11.23 -14.07 12.05
N PHE A 46 11.01 -12.91 12.65
CA PHE A 46 11.14 -12.64 14.10
C PHE A 46 12.56 -12.72 14.70
N SER A 47 13.56 -13.08 13.92
CA SER A 47 14.94 -13.11 14.44
C SER A 47 15.73 -11.87 14.05
N GLY A 48 15.09 -10.74 13.91
CA GLY A 48 15.74 -9.48 13.59
C GLY A 48 15.96 -9.22 12.12
N THR A 49 15.07 -9.70 11.27
CA THR A 49 15.07 -9.40 9.84
C THR A 49 14.07 -8.30 9.51
N SER A 50 14.21 -7.73 8.32
CA SER A 50 13.31 -6.70 7.80
C SER A 50 11.92 -7.23 7.39
N ILE A 51 11.63 -8.53 7.55
CA ILE A 51 10.35 -9.10 7.19
C ILE A 51 9.39 -9.00 8.37
N GLU A 52 8.31 -8.28 8.16
CA GLU A 52 7.21 -8.18 9.11
C GLU A 52 6.58 -9.56 9.36
N PRO A 53 6.08 -9.80 10.59
CA PRO A 53 5.31 -11.00 10.89
C PRO A 53 4.11 -11.17 9.95
N TYR A 54 3.73 -12.43 9.67
CA TYR A 54 2.54 -12.72 8.88
C TYR A 54 1.31 -12.01 9.47
N LYS A 55 0.63 -11.24 8.64
CA LYS A 55 -0.61 -10.53 8.98
C LYS A 55 -1.79 -11.37 8.56
N ASN A 56 -2.55 -11.87 9.52
CA ASN A 56 -3.74 -12.68 9.28
C ASN A 56 -4.93 -11.76 8.92
N ASN A 57 -4.84 -11.07 7.77
CA ASN A 57 -5.83 -10.09 7.33
C ASN A 57 -7.21 -10.73 7.11
N VAL A 58 -7.24 -11.91 6.50
CA VAL A 58 -8.44 -12.72 6.31
C VAL A 58 -8.18 -14.08 6.99
N PRO A 59 -8.83 -14.36 8.12
CA PRO A 59 -8.59 -15.58 8.89
C PRO A 59 -8.70 -16.85 8.05
N ARG A 60 -7.73 -17.76 8.19
CA ARG A 60 -7.67 -19.05 7.49
C ARG A 60 -7.50 -19.00 5.97
N VAL A 61 -7.27 -17.82 5.41
CA VAL A 61 -7.05 -17.65 3.97
C VAL A 61 -5.61 -17.25 3.75
N PRO A 62 -4.83 -17.99 2.96
CA PRO A 62 -3.51 -17.55 2.57
C PRO A 62 -3.61 -16.23 1.80
N HIS A 63 -3.05 -15.16 2.37
CA HIS A 63 -3.04 -13.83 1.79
C HIS A 63 -1.59 -13.38 1.62
N ILE A 64 -1.11 -13.39 0.39
CA ILE A 64 0.29 -13.10 0.08
C ILE A 64 0.41 -11.92 -0.88
N CYS A 65 1.56 -11.28 -0.84
CA CYS A 65 1.90 -10.14 -1.66
C CYS A 65 3.17 -10.40 -2.48
N VAL A 66 3.15 -10.03 -3.75
CA VAL A 66 4.31 -10.00 -4.63
C VAL A 66 4.62 -8.54 -4.99
N LYS A 67 5.80 -8.06 -4.60
CA LYS A 67 6.27 -6.73 -4.97
C LYS A 67 6.91 -6.78 -6.35
N VAL A 68 6.28 -6.13 -7.32
CA VAL A 68 6.80 -5.96 -8.68
C VAL A 68 6.65 -4.51 -9.10
N PRO A 69 7.73 -3.82 -9.49
CA PRO A 69 7.66 -2.43 -9.93
C PRO A 69 6.70 -2.22 -11.09
N THR A 70 6.31 -0.98 -11.32
CA THR A 70 5.55 -0.60 -12.51
C THR A 70 6.31 -1.02 -13.78
N ALA A 71 5.58 -1.48 -14.79
CA ALA A 71 6.12 -2.10 -16.02
C ALA A 71 6.72 -3.51 -15.86
N GLY A 72 6.75 -4.11 -14.67
CA GLY A 72 7.25 -5.47 -14.44
C GLY A 72 6.31 -6.61 -14.87
N GLY A 73 5.17 -6.33 -15.51
CA GLY A 73 4.27 -7.37 -16.05
C GLY A 73 3.42 -8.08 -15.01
N LYS A 74 2.99 -7.38 -13.95
CA LYS A 74 2.14 -7.91 -12.85
C LYS A 74 0.97 -8.77 -13.33
N THR A 75 0.20 -8.27 -14.29
CA THR A 75 -0.97 -8.98 -14.84
C THR A 75 -0.58 -10.31 -15.50
N PHE A 76 0.57 -10.37 -16.18
CA PHE A 76 1.06 -11.61 -16.79
C PHE A 76 1.56 -12.61 -15.73
N ILE A 77 2.18 -12.13 -14.67
CA ILE A 77 2.55 -12.97 -13.51
C ILE A 77 1.27 -13.56 -12.90
N ALA A 78 0.23 -12.77 -12.67
CA ALA A 78 -1.05 -13.26 -12.17
C ALA A 78 -1.65 -14.36 -13.05
N CYS A 79 -1.67 -14.18 -14.38
CA CYS A 79 -2.17 -15.21 -15.32
C CYS A 79 -1.43 -16.55 -15.18
N ASN A 80 -0.13 -16.52 -14.88
CA ASN A 80 0.66 -17.73 -14.65
C ASN A 80 0.44 -18.29 -13.24
N ALA A 81 0.33 -17.45 -12.24
CA ALA A 81 0.12 -17.84 -10.84
C ALA A 81 -1.17 -18.65 -10.63
N LEU A 82 -2.23 -18.37 -11.40
CA LEU A 82 -3.51 -19.08 -11.27
C LEU A 82 -3.35 -20.60 -11.34
N LYS A 83 -2.56 -21.11 -12.32
CA LYS A 83 -2.35 -22.56 -12.42
C LYS A 83 -1.66 -23.11 -11.19
N THR A 84 -0.59 -22.46 -10.73
CA THR A 84 0.18 -22.87 -9.56
C THR A 84 -0.71 -22.92 -8.31
N ILE A 85 -1.59 -21.91 -8.13
CA ILE A 85 -2.53 -21.87 -7.01
C ILE A 85 -3.56 -23.00 -7.10
N PHE A 86 -4.20 -23.18 -8.26
CA PHE A 86 -5.21 -24.22 -8.42
C PHE A 86 -4.66 -25.66 -8.38
N ASP A 87 -3.41 -25.85 -8.79
CA ASP A 87 -2.75 -27.17 -8.69
C ASP A 87 -2.32 -27.50 -7.25
N ALA A 88 -2.11 -26.49 -6.40
CA ALA A 88 -1.70 -26.68 -5.01
C ALA A 88 -2.84 -27.12 -4.07
N PHE A 89 -4.09 -26.90 -4.42
CA PHE A 89 -5.22 -27.22 -3.57
C PHE A 89 -6.20 -28.17 -4.28
N ASP A 90 -6.73 -29.17 -3.56
CA ASP A 90 -7.85 -29.95 -4.01
C ASP A 90 -9.15 -29.12 -3.90
N TYR A 91 -9.60 -28.60 -5.03
CA TYR A 91 -10.86 -27.86 -5.08
C TYR A 91 -12.03 -28.77 -5.34
N ASP A 92 -12.86 -29.03 -4.35
CA ASP A 92 -14.17 -29.68 -4.50
C ASP A 92 -15.20 -28.75 -5.17
N LYS A 93 -14.90 -27.45 -5.22
CA LYS A 93 -15.77 -26.41 -5.76
C LYS A 93 -15.36 -26.02 -7.20
N PRO A 94 -16.27 -25.36 -7.94
CA PRO A 94 -15.95 -24.81 -9.26
C PRO A 94 -14.75 -23.86 -9.21
N LYS A 95 -13.86 -23.91 -10.20
CA LYS A 95 -12.71 -23.01 -10.29
C LYS A 95 -13.18 -21.59 -10.60
N ALA A 96 -13.03 -20.70 -9.66
CA ALA A 96 -13.43 -19.31 -9.77
C ALA A 96 -12.29 -18.37 -9.37
N VAL A 97 -12.14 -17.29 -10.12
CA VAL A 97 -11.20 -16.19 -9.84
C VAL A 97 -11.98 -14.89 -9.74
N MET A 98 -11.76 -14.13 -8.68
CA MET A 98 -12.18 -12.74 -8.60
C MET A 98 -10.98 -11.83 -8.84
N TRP A 99 -11.00 -11.10 -9.94
CA TRP A 99 -9.94 -10.18 -10.32
C TRP A 99 -10.33 -8.76 -9.97
N LEU A 100 -9.69 -8.18 -8.97
CA LEU A 100 -9.97 -6.85 -8.44
C LEU A 100 -8.99 -5.82 -8.98
N VAL A 101 -9.50 -4.73 -9.52
CA VAL A 101 -8.71 -3.63 -10.08
C VAL A 101 -9.12 -2.28 -9.48
N PRO A 102 -8.20 -1.29 -9.43
CA PRO A 102 -8.45 -0.03 -8.71
C PRO A 102 -9.46 0.90 -9.38
N SER A 103 -9.59 0.85 -10.71
CA SER A 103 -10.43 1.82 -11.44
C SER A 103 -11.19 1.23 -12.61
N ILE A 104 -12.20 1.98 -13.10
CA ILE A 104 -13.01 1.60 -14.26
C ILE A 104 -12.15 1.51 -15.53
N THR A 105 -11.19 2.40 -15.71
CA THR A 105 -10.31 2.38 -16.88
C THR A 105 -9.45 1.11 -16.92
N ILE A 106 -8.90 0.70 -15.79
CA ILE A 106 -8.14 -0.55 -15.68
C ILE A 106 -9.06 -1.76 -15.82
N LEU A 107 -10.30 -1.67 -15.31
CA LEU A 107 -11.32 -2.71 -15.49
C LEU A 107 -11.58 -2.99 -16.97
N GLU A 108 -11.85 -1.94 -17.76
CA GLU A 108 -12.11 -2.05 -19.20
C GLU A 108 -10.90 -2.63 -19.95
N GLN A 109 -9.70 -2.20 -19.62
CA GLN A 109 -8.46 -2.72 -20.19
C GLN A 109 -8.23 -4.20 -19.83
N THR A 110 -8.43 -4.57 -18.58
CA THR A 110 -8.28 -5.96 -18.11
C THR A 110 -9.31 -6.88 -18.78
N LEU A 111 -10.57 -6.45 -18.83
CA LEU A 111 -11.62 -7.18 -19.53
C LEU A 111 -11.31 -7.36 -21.02
N LYS A 112 -10.88 -6.29 -21.70
CA LYS A 112 -10.48 -6.36 -23.13
C LYS A 112 -9.38 -7.40 -23.33
N ASN A 113 -8.31 -7.33 -22.52
CA ASN A 113 -7.16 -8.23 -22.67
C ASN A 113 -7.49 -9.69 -22.33
N LEU A 114 -8.33 -9.92 -21.31
CA LEU A 114 -8.71 -11.28 -20.90
C LEU A 114 -9.82 -11.90 -21.75
N LYS A 115 -10.68 -11.08 -22.38
CA LYS A 115 -11.73 -11.56 -23.31
C LYS A 115 -11.20 -11.83 -24.72
N ASP A 116 -10.13 -11.18 -25.14
CA ASP A 116 -9.53 -11.35 -26.47
C ASP A 116 -8.74 -12.67 -26.58
N PRO A 117 -9.19 -13.64 -27.37
CA PRO A 117 -8.50 -14.93 -27.53
C PRO A 117 -7.09 -14.82 -28.13
N SER A 118 -6.80 -13.74 -28.85
CA SER A 118 -5.50 -13.48 -29.45
C SER A 118 -4.50 -12.84 -28.50
N HIS A 119 -4.98 -12.27 -27.39
CA HIS A 119 -4.14 -11.58 -26.42
C HIS A 119 -3.26 -12.58 -25.64
N PRO A 120 -1.96 -12.30 -25.41
CA PRO A 120 -1.05 -13.22 -24.72
C PRO A 120 -1.53 -13.68 -23.34
N TYR A 121 -2.23 -12.81 -22.57
CA TYR A 121 -2.78 -13.16 -21.26
C TYR A 121 -3.85 -14.24 -21.37
N ARG A 122 -4.81 -14.07 -22.29
CA ARG A 122 -5.87 -15.04 -22.52
C ARG A 122 -5.30 -16.35 -23.04
N GLN A 123 -4.38 -16.30 -23.99
CA GLN A 123 -3.71 -17.50 -24.55
C GLN A 123 -3.01 -18.30 -23.44
N LYS A 124 -2.35 -17.60 -22.50
CA LYS A 124 -1.66 -18.25 -21.39
C LYS A 124 -2.63 -18.96 -20.46
N ILE A 125 -3.70 -18.30 -20.05
CA ILE A 125 -4.75 -18.90 -19.21
C ILE A 125 -5.39 -20.07 -19.94
N ASN A 126 -5.74 -19.91 -21.22
CA ASN A 126 -6.32 -20.98 -22.02
C ASN A 126 -5.41 -22.23 -22.08
N SER A 127 -4.10 -22.05 -22.25
CA SER A 127 -3.15 -23.15 -22.25
C SER A 127 -3.09 -23.89 -20.91
N HIS A 128 -3.26 -23.18 -19.81
CA HIS A 128 -3.24 -23.74 -18.45
C HIS A 128 -4.53 -24.49 -18.09
N PHE A 129 -5.68 -24.08 -18.62
CA PHE A 129 -7.00 -24.59 -18.26
C PHE A 129 -7.72 -25.28 -19.43
N GLY A 130 -6.97 -25.76 -20.41
CA GLY A 130 -7.52 -26.58 -21.52
C GLY A 130 -8.55 -25.86 -22.38
N ASN A 131 -8.42 -24.55 -22.61
CA ASN A 131 -9.36 -23.69 -23.32
C ASN A 131 -10.77 -23.57 -22.69
N LYS A 132 -10.97 -24.10 -21.47
CA LYS A 132 -12.22 -23.97 -20.72
C LYS A 132 -12.15 -22.79 -19.76
N VAL A 133 -12.28 -21.59 -20.28
CA VAL A 133 -12.15 -20.34 -19.53
C VAL A 133 -13.22 -19.37 -19.97
N GLU A 134 -13.92 -18.78 -19.03
CA GLU A 134 -14.87 -17.70 -19.29
C GLU A 134 -14.53 -16.46 -18.44
N VAL A 135 -14.70 -15.27 -19.02
CA VAL A 135 -14.40 -13.98 -18.38
C VAL A 135 -15.66 -13.14 -18.34
N PHE A 136 -16.07 -12.83 -17.15
CA PHE A 136 -17.31 -12.12 -16.85
C PHE A 136 -17.04 -10.72 -16.30
N ASP A 137 -17.82 -9.76 -16.76
CA ASP A 137 -18.01 -8.48 -16.08
C ASP A 137 -19.28 -8.52 -15.20
N LYS A 138 -19.45 -7.52 -14.35
CA LYS A 138 -20.59 -7.42 -13.42
C LYS A 138 -21.95 -7.50 -14.12
N ALA A 139 -22.09 -6.86 -15.30
CA ALA A 139 -23.36 -6.85 -16.02
C ALA A 139 -23.73 -8.24 -16.53
N THR A 140 -22.77 -8.94 -17.12
CA THR A 140 -22.94 -10.32 -17.62
C THR A 140 -23.28 -11.30 -16.49
N LEU A 141 -22.64 -11.17 -15.33
CA LEU A 141 -22.95 -11.98 -14.15
C LEU A 141 -24.38 -11.72 -13.63
N LEU A 142 -24.81 -10.48 -13.54
CA LEU A 142 -26.17 -10.13 -13.11
C LEU A 142 -27.25 -10.57 -14.11
N GLN A 143 -26.90 -10.71 -15.40
CA GLN A 143 -27.79 -11.24 -16.42
C GLN A 143 -27.86 -12.77 -16.43
N GLY A 144 -26.94 -13.46 -15.75
CA GLY A 144 -26.84 -14.93 -15.79
C GLY A 144 -26.41 -15.49 -17.15
N SER A 145 -25.89 -14.63 -18.05
CA SER A 145 -25.52 -15.01 -19.40
C SER A 145 -24.24 -15.85 -19.41
N GLY A 146 -24.35 -17.13 -19.70
CA GLY A 146 -23.23 -18.08 -19.63
C GLY A 146 -22.75 -18.39 -18.21
N PHE A 147 -23.38 -17.81 -17.19
CA PHE A 147 -23.05 -17.98 -15.78
C PHE A 147 -24.21 -18.67 -15.05
N ASN A 148 -24.14 -19.99 -14.89
CA ASN A 148 -25.15 -20.81 -14.25
C ASN A 148 -24.51 -22.00 -13.53
N ALA A 149 -25.28 -22.72 -12.72
CA ALA A 149 -24.81 -23.82 -11.88
C ALA A 149 -24.10 -24.97 -12.61
N THR A 150 -24.37 -25.15 -13.90
CA THR A 150 -23.71 -26.17 -14.74
C THR A 150 -22.43 -25.63 -15.34
N SER A 151 -22.48 -24.46 -15.99
CA SER A 151 -21.33 -23.87 -16.69
C SER A 151 -20.16 -23.57 -15.73
N VAL A 152 -20.43 -23.12 -14.50
CA VAL A 152 -19.39 -22.81 -13.51
C VAL A 152 -18.57 -24.02 -13.09
N LYS A 153 -19.11 -25.25 -13.21
CA LYS A 153 -18.40 -26.49 -12.84
C LYS A 153 -17.46 -26.97 -13.95
N GLU A 154 -17.69 -26.58 -15.19
CA GLU A 154 -16.99 -27.13 -16.35
C GLU A 154 -15.82 -26.30 -16.82
N GLN A 155 -15.68 -25.06 -16.29
CA GLN A 155 -14.72 -24.09 -16.78
C GLN A 155 -14.09 -23.29 -15.62
N LEU A 156 -12.99 -22.58 -15.92
CA LEU A 156 -12.46 -21.52 -15.07
C LEU A 156 -13.30 -20.25 -15.25
N ASN A 157 -13.87 -19.74 -14.17
CA ASN A 157 -14.71 -18.57 -14.16
C ASN A 157 -13.93 -17.35 -13.64
N ILE A 158 -13.58 -16.41 -14.50
CA ILE A 158 -12.86 -15.19 -14.12
C ILE A 158 -13.85 -14.04 -14.06
N MET A 159 -14.08 -13.51 -12.86
CA MET A 159 -14.98 -12.40 -12.58
C MET A 159 -14.15 -11.16 -12.34
N VAL A 160 -14.26 -10.13 -13.18
CA VAL A 160 -13.45 -8.91 -13.08
C VAL A 160 -14.30 -7.77 -12.51
N PHE A 161 -13.83 -7.18 -11.40
CA PHE A 161 -14.50 -6.10 -10.68
C PHE A 161 -13.56 -4.94 -10.37
N SER A 162 -14.08 -3.72 -10.29
CA SER A 162 -13.38 -2.63 -9.63
C SER A 162 -13.68 -2.64 -8.12
N PHE A 163 -12.76 -2.15 -7.29
CA PHE A 163 -12.99 -2.03 -5.84
C PHE A 163 -14.29 -1.28 -5.52
N ASP A 164 -14.57 -0.21 -6.25
CA ASP A 164 -15.76 0.61 -6.02
C ASP A 164 -17.06 -0.13 -6.32
N SER A 165 -17.06 -1.07 -7.28
CA SER A 165 -18.27 -1.82 -7.64
C SER A 165 -18.73 -2.81 -6.56
N LEU A 166 -17.85 -3.16 -5.61
CA LEU A 166 -18.18 -4.03 -4.47
C LEU A 166 -18.50 -3.25 -3.19
N ARG A 167 -18.22 -1.94 -3.13
CA ARG A 167 -18.46 -1.10 -1.95
C ARG A 167 -19.94 -0.67 -1.77
N ALA A 168 -20.83 -1.07 -2.66
CA ALA A 168 -22.27 -0.78 -2.63
C ALA A 168 -22.64 0.71 -2.41
N ARG A 169 -21.77 1.65 -2.89
CA ARG A 169 -21.93 3.08 -2.70
C ARG A 169 -23.08 3.69 -3.50
N ASN A 170 -23.44 3.09 -4.62
CA ASN A 170 -24.50 3.55 -5.50
C ASN A 170 -25.56 2.47 -5.73
N LYS A 171 -26.68 2.87 -6.39
CA LYS A 171 -27.82 1.95 -6.63
C LYS A 171 -27.45 0.76 -7.53
N GLU A 172 -26.54 0.96 -8.49
CA GLU A 172 -26.09 -0.10 -9.40
C GLU A 172 -25.16 -1.12 -8.70
N ASP A 173 -24.33 -0.65 -7.75
CA ASP A 173 -23.43 -1.52 -6.99
C ASP A 173 -24.19 -2.41 -6.00
N ARG A 174 -25.32 -1.92 -5.45
CA ARG A 174 -26.19 -2.70 -4.55
C ARG A 174 -26.84 -3.90 -5.22
N LYS A 175 -26.93 -3.93 -6.56
CA LYS A 175 -27.53 -5.05 -7.29
C LYS A 175 -26.78 -6.38 -7.06
N VAL A 176 -25.51 -6.33 -6.69
CA VAL A 176 -24.73 -7.54 -6.34
C VAL A 176 -25.30 -8.25 -5.11
N PHE A 177 -25.90 -7.49 -4.19
CA PHE A 177 -26.44 -7.99 -2.92
C PHE A 177 -27.99 -8.05 -2.91
N GLN A 178 -28.61 -7.87 -4.06
CA GLN A 178 -30.07 -8.00 -4.22
C GLN A 178 -30.43 -9.34 -4.83
N GLU A 179 -31.60 -9.86 -4.44
CA GLU A 179 -32.15 -11.06 -5.02
C GLU A 179 -32.29 -10.94 -6.54
N ASN A 180 -31.85 -11.96 -7.28
CA ASN A 180 -31.77 -11.93 -8.71
C ASN A 180 -32.27 -13.24 -9.34
N GLY A 181 -33.45 -13.21 -9.95
CA GLY A 181 -34.08 -14.36 -10.61
C GLY A 181 -33.25 -14.95 -11.77
N ASN A 182 -32.35 -14.17 -12.39
CA ASN A 182 -31.46 -14.70 -13.43
C ASN A 182 -30.44 -15.71 -12.89
N LEU A 183 -30.24 -15.74 -11.58
CA LEU A 183 -29.33 -16.67 -10.89
C LEU A 183 -30.06 -17.85 -10.25
N GLN A 184 -31.36 -18.08 -10.57
CA GLN A 184 -32.17 -19.16 -10.01
C GLN A 184 -31.52 -20.56 -10.14
N SER A 185 -30.70 -20.79 -11.17
CA SER A 185 -29.98 -22.06 -11.35
C SER A 185 -29.07 -22.43 -10.18
N PHE A 186 -28.65 -21.45 -9.37
CA PHE A 186 -27.78 -21.65 -8.21
C PHE A 186 -28.52 -22.04 -6.93
N GLU A 187 -29.85 -22.02 -6.90
CA GLU A 187 -30.67 -22.32 -5.71
C GLU A 187 -30.29 -23.64 -5.04
N ASN A 188 -30.13 -24.70 -5.84
CA ASN A 188 -29.74 -26.01 -5.32
C ASN A 188 -28.31 -26.07 -4.77
N LEU A 189 -27.45 -25.12 -5.13
CA LEU A 189 -26.05 -25.02 -4.65
C LEU A 189 -25.94 -24.16 -3.39
N LEU A 190 -26.76 -23.14 -3.25
CA LEU A 190 -26.75 -22.22 -2.12
C LEU A 190 -27.49 -22.77 -0.90
N GLY A 191 -28.39 -23.72 -1.10
CA GLY A 191 -29.23 -24.32 -0.05
C GLY A 191 -30.56 -23.58 0.18
N GLN A 192 -31.52 -24.29 0.80
CA GLN A 192 -32.84 -23.73 1.11
C GLN A 192 -32.71 -22.61 2.13
N ASN A 193 -33.41 -21.50 1.95
CA ASN A 193 -33.45 -20.29 2.77
C ASN A 193 -32.27 -19.30 2.61
N THR A 194 -31.49 -19.40 1.53
CA THR A 194 -30.49 -18.40 1.19
C THR A 194 -31.02 -17.52 0.04
N ASP A 195 -31.00 -16.21 0.22
CA ASP A 195 -31.36 -15.27 -0.85
C ASP A 195 -30.44 -15.48 -2.06
N ILE A 196 -31.01 -15.65 -3.25
CA ILE A 196 -30.25 -15.89 -4.48
C ILE A 196 -29.70 -14.56 -5.00
N THR A 197 -28.57 -14.13 -4.44
CA THR A 197 -27.86 -12.93 -4.84
C THR A 197 -26.53 -13.29 -5.52
N LEU A 198 -25.99 -12.39 -6.33
CA LEU A 198 -24.67 -12.58 -6.92
C LEU A 198 -23.58 -12.67 -5.82
N GLY A 199 -23.71 -11.91 -4.74
CA GLY A 199 -22.80 -11.98 -3.60
C GLY A 199 -22.76 -13.38 -2.97
N GLU A 200 -23.92 -14.01 -2.74
CA GLU A 200 -23.97 -15.37 -2.17
C GLU A 200 -23.43 -16.42 -3.15
N VAL A 201 -23.67 -16.27 -4.47
CA VAL A 201 -23.05 -17.14 -5.46
C VAL A 201 -21.53 -17.02 -5.44
N ILE A 202 -20.99 -15.81 -5.37
CA ILE A 202 -19.53 -15.59 -5.27
C ILE A 202 -18.96 -16.23 -4.00
N LYS A 203 -19.59 -16.07 -2.85
CA LYS A 203 -19.19 -16.72 -1.59
C LYS A 203 -19.18 -18.24 -1.70
N TYR A 204 -20.21 -18.82 -2.34
CA TYR A 204 -20.29 -20.25 -2.59
C TYR A 204 -19.15 -20.76 -3.46
N LEU A 205 -18.78 -20.02 -4.50
CA LEU A 205 -17.69 -20.37 -5.40
C LEU A 205 -16.32 -20.33 -4.73
N ASN A 206 -16.17 -19.64 -3.60
CA ASN A 206 -14.95 -19.55 -2.79
C ASN A 206 -13.73 -19.21 -3.68
N PRO A 207 -13.71 -18.04 -4.35
CA PRO A 207 -12.80 -17.75 -5.43
C PRO A 207 -11.35 -17.53 -4.95
N VAL A 208 -10.40 -17.79 -5.84
CA VAL A 208 -9.06 -17.19 -5.75
C VAL A 208 -9.19 -15.70 -6.05
N VAL A 209 -8.75 -14.84 -5.16
CA VAL A 209 -8.80 -13.37 -5.37
C VAL A 209 -7.44 -12.88 -5.83
N VAL A 210 -7.41 -12.23 -6.98
CA VAL A 210 -6.25 -11.50 -7.50
C VAL A 210 -6.49 -10.01 -7.32
N VAL A 211 -5.63 -9.33 -6.57
CA VAL A 211 -5.71 -7.89 -6.31
C VAL A 211 -4.60 -7.18 -7.07
N ASP A 212 -4.94 -6.51 -8.15
CA ASP A 212 -3.98 -5.76 -8.96
C ASP A 212 -3.88 -4.31 -8.45
N GLU A 213 -2.64 -3.83 -8.26
CA GLU A 213 -2.33 -2.51 -7.66
C GLU A 213 -2.99 -2.30 -6.28
N SER A 214 -2.78 -3.25 -5.37
CA SER A 214 -3.40 -3.28 -4.03
C SER A 214 -3.15 -2.03 -3.18
N HIS A 215 -2.12 -1.22 -3.49
CA HIS A 215 -1.85 0.05 -2.81
C HIS A 215 -2.97 1.09 -2.99
N ASN A 216 -3.76 1.01 -4.05
CA ASN A 216 -4.92 1.88 -4.29
C ASN A 216 -6.16 1.45 -3.49
N ALA A 217 -6.16 0.27 -2.89
CA ALA A 217 -7.23 -0.20 -2.03
C ALA A 217 -7.05 0.32 -0.58
N GLU A 218 -6.89 1.60 -0.38
CA GLU A 218 -6.34 2.31 0.80
C GLU A 218 -7.07 2.20 2.13
N SER A 219 -8.02 1.30 2.33
CA SER A 219 -8.71 1.25 3.61
C SER A 219 -8.84 -0.18 4.14
N GLU A 220 -8.91 -0.28 5.45
CA GLU A 220 -9.41 -1.45 6.17
C GLU A 220 -10.75 -1.98 5.58
N LEU A 221 -11.54 -1.11 4.91
CA LEU A 221 -12.69 -1.47 4.07
C LEU A 221 -12.38 -2.55 3.01
N SER A 222 -11.17 -2.59 2.48
CA SER A 222 -10.80 -3.62 1.50
C SER A 222 -10.61 -5.00 2.12
N VAL A 223 -10.20 -5.08 3.38
CA VAL A 223 -10.05 -6.36 4.10
C VAL A 223 -11.44 -6.93 4.42
N ASP A 224 -12.38 -6.10 4.87
CA ASP A 224 -13.74 -6.56 5.15
C ASP A 224 -14.47 -6.99 3.88
N MET A 225 -14.31 -6.23 2.81
CA MET A 225 -14.82 -6.63 1.50
C MET A 225 -14.23 -7.99 1.04
N LEU A 226 -12.94 -8.23 1.26
CA LEU A 226 -12.31 -9.51 0.95
C LEU A 226 -12.90 -10.65 1.80
N LYS A 227 -13.18 -10.42 3.07
CA LYS A 227 -13.86 -11.41 3.94
C LYS A 227 -15.27 -11.72 3.45
N GLU A 228 -16.03 -10.71 3.00
CA GLU A 228 -17.39 -10.91 2.45
C GLU A 228 -17.41 -11.77 1.18
N ILE A 229 -16.32 -11.80 0.42
CA ILE A 229 -16.17 -12.63 -0.78
C ILE A 229 -15.95 -14.11 -0.43
N ASN A 230 -15.50 -14.41 0.80
CA ASN A 230 -15.10 -15.75 1.22
C ASN A 230 -14.04 -16.38 0.30
N PRO A 231 -12.84 -15.78 0.16
CA PRO A 231 -11.82 -16.26 -0.76
C PRO A 231 -11.17 -17.56 -0.29
N SER A 232 -10.70 -18.37 -1.23
CA SER A 232 -9.85 -19.54 -0.94
C SER A 232 -8.36 -19.17 -0.84
N PHE A 233 -7.94 -18.14 -1.56
CA PHE A 233 -6.58 -17.63 -1.61
C PHE A 233 -6.59 -16.17 -2.08
N ILE A 234 -5.67 -15.34 -1.58
CA ILE A 234 -5.53 -13.95 -2.01
C ILE A 234 -4.10 -13.70 -2.49
N LEU A 235 -3.97 -13.24 -3.73
CA LEU A 235 -2.73 -12.82 -4.36
C LEU A 235 -2.74 -11.32 -4.60
N ASP A 236 -1.99 -10.57 -3.82
CA ASP A 236 -1.73 -9.14 -4.03
C ASP A 236 -0.55 -8.93 -4.96
N LEU A 237 -0.72 -8.08 -5.95
CA LEU A 237 0.34 -7.65 -6.87
C LEU A 237 0.46 -6.13 -6.79
N THR A 238 1.59 -5.62 -6.33
CA THR A 238 1.78 -4.18 -6.15
C THR A 238 3.22 -3.75 -6.34
N ALA A 239 3.41 -2.49 -6.75
CA ALA A 239 4.72 -1.86 -6.75
C ALA A 239 5.15 -1.41 -5.34
N THR A 240 4.18 -1.02 -4.52
CA THR A 240 4.38 -0.48 -3.17
C THR A 240 3.57 -1.25 -2.13
N PRO A 241 4.13 -2.33 -1.57
CA PRO A 241 3.48 -3.08 -0.51
C PRO A 241 3.17 -2.21 0.71
N ARG A 242 2.07 -2.52 1.38
CA ARG A 242 1.64 -1.85 2.61
C ARG A 242 2.25 -2.49 3.84
N ASN A 243 2.08 -1.83 4.99
CA ASN A 243 2.51 -2.37 6.29
C ASN A 243 1.82 -3.70 6.66
N ASN A 244 0.66 -3.99 6.09
CA ASN A 244 -0.08 -5.24 6.30
C ASN A 244 0.10 -6.27 5.17
N SER A 245 1.00 -6.06 4.22
CA SER A 245 1.28 -7.00 3.13
C SER A 245 2.20 -8.13 3.60
N ASN A 246 1.83 -9.37 3.28
CA ASN A 246 2.64 -10.56 3.52
C ASN A 246 3.47 -10.86 2.27
N ILE A 247 4.65 -10.29 2.19
CA ILE A 247 5.46 -10.33 0.97
C ILE A 247 6.21 -11.66 0.91
N ILE A 248 6.09 -12.39 -0.20
CA ILE A 248 6.85 -13.62 -0.47
C ILE A 248 7.87 -13.46 -1.60
N SER A 249 7.76 -12.43 -2.44
CA SER A 249 8.69 -12.19 -3.53
C SER A 249 8.89 -10.71 -3.77
N PHE A 250 10.15 -10.32 -4.02
CA PHE A 250 10.57 -8.95 -4.29
C PHE A 250 11.30 -8.90 -5.62
N ILE A 251 10.86 -7.99 -6.49
CA ILE A 251 11.54 -7.69 -7.74
C ILE A 251 12.00 -6.24 -7.69
N ASP A 252 13.24 -5.98 -8.04
CA ASP A 252 13.84 -4.65 -8.08
C ASP A 252 13.93 -4.07 -9.50
N ALA A 253 14.34 -2.81 -9.60
CA ALA A 253 14.47 -2.12 -10.88
C ALA A 253 15.62 -2.67 -11.74
N LEU A 254 16.68 -3.18 -11.11
CA LEU A 254 17.83 -3.75 -11.82
C LEU A 254 17.45 -5.01 -12.57
N GLU A 255 16.61 -5.88 -11.96
CA GLU A 255 16.10 -7.09 -12.62
C GLU A 255 15.23 -6.74 -13.83
N LEU A 256 14.39 -5.68 -13.71
CA LEU A 256 13.63 -5.18 -14.85
C LEU A 256 14.55 -4.66 -15.97
N LYS A 257 15.62 -3.96 -15.61
CA LYS A 257 16.59 -3.43 -16.58
C LYS A 257 17.35 -4.56 -17.28
N LYS A 258 17.79 -5.58 -16.56
CA LYS A 258 18.48 -6.76 -17.13
C LYS A 258 17.62 -7.45 -18.20
N GLU A 259 16.32 -7.54 -17.94
CA GLU A 259 15.35 -8.14 -18.87
C GLU A 259 14.81 -7.16 -19.92
N ASN A 260 15.39 -5.96 -19.99
CA ASN A 260 15.00 -4.90 -20.91
C ASN A 260 13.51 -4.51 -20.83
N MET A 261 12.95 -4.53 -19.61
CA MET A 261 11.58 -4.09 -19.37
C MET A 261 11.45 -2.58 -19.28
N VAL A 262 12.51 -1.90 -18.86
CA VAL A 262 12.53 -0.47 -18.56
C VAL A 262 13.74 0.26 -19.14
N LYS A 263 13.53 1.54 -19.51
CA LYS A 263 14.53 2.48 -19.98
C LYS A 263 15.16 3.20 -18.77
N LEU A 264 16.25 2.66 -18.27
CA LEU A 264 17.03 3.21 -17.17
C LEU A 264 18.51 3.39 -17.60
N PRO A 265 19.28 4.35 -17.06
CA PRO A 265 18.86 5.36 -16.07
C PRO A 265 17.92 6.43 -16.63
N VAL A 266 17.32 7.22 -15.73
CA VAL A 266 16.55 8.41 -16.08
C VAL A 266 17.48 9.61 -16.07
N ILE A 267 17.54 10.32 -17.17
CA ILE A 267 18.35 11.54 -17.32
C ILE A 267 17.48 12.75 -17.01
N VAL A 268 17.82 13.49 -15.96
CA VAL A 268 17.07 14.69 -15.54
C VAL A 268 17.90 15.94 -15.80
N TYR A 269 17.34 16.89 -16.56
CA TYR A 269 18.00 18.15 -16.88
C TYR A 269 17.11 19.35 -16.52
N ASN A 270 17.66 20.31 -15.78
CA ASN A 270 16.97 21.54 -15.40
C ASN A 270 17.43 22.71 -16.27
N HIS A 271 16.51 23.30 -17.01
CA HIS A 271 16.74 24.45 -17.86
C HIS A 271 16.52 25.76 -17.10
N GLN A 272 16.99 26.88 -17.71
CA GLN A 272 16.82 28.22 -17.13
C GLN A 272 15.37 28.70 -17.23
N ASP A 273 14.70 28.40 -18.33
CA ASP A 273 13.30 28.78 -18.56
C ASP A 273 12.50 27.73 -19.35
N LYS A 274 11.18 27.91 -19.42
CA LYS A 274 10.24 26.98 -20.08
C LYS A 274 10.44 26.94 -21.59
N THR A 275 10.94 28.04 -22.21
CA THR A 275 11.28 28.11 -23.66
C THR A 275 12.39 27.11 -23.97
N GLU A 276 13.42 27.06 -23.14
CA GLU A 276 14.54 26.12 -23.32
C GLU A 276 14.10 24.66 -23.08
N VAL A 277 13.15 24.39 -22.17
CA VAL A 277 12.56 23.04 -22.02
C VAL A 277 11.91 22.58 -23.31
N ILE A 278 11.09 23.43 -23.92
CA ILE A 278 10.40 23.11 -25.18
C ILE A 278 11.43 22.92 -26.29
N ASN A 279 12.38 23.86 -26.45
CA ASN A 279 13.42 23.80 -27.46
C ASN A 279 14.22 22.49 -27.36
N SER A 280 14.72 22.15 -26.19
CA SER A 280 15.49 20.94 -25.96
C SER A 280 14.63 19.67 -26.15
N ALA A 281 13.35 19.68 -25.74
CA ALA A 281 12.44 18.56 -25.96
C ALA A 281 12.22 18.26 -27.45
N LEU A 282 12.02 19.29 -28.26
CA LEU A 282 11.84 19.15 -29.71
C LEU A 282 13.12 18.65 -30.39
N GLN A 283 14.28 19.21 -30.03
CA GLN A 283 15.56 18.81 -30.61
C GLN A 283 15.97 17.39 -30.19
N LEU A 284 15.83 17.04 -28.90
CA LEU A 284 16.12 15.70 -28.38
C LEU A 284 15.18 14.65 -29.02
N GLN A 285 13.87 14.96 -29.15
CA GLN A 285 12.92 14.07 -29.86
C GLN A 285 13.40 13.79 -31.29
N LYS A 286 13.78 14.82 -32.05
CA LYS A 286 14.28 14.66 -33.43
C LYS A 286 15.56 13.84 -33.47
N ARG A 287 16.45 14.04 -32.51
CA ARG A 287 17.70 13.28 -32.40
C ARG A 287 17.44 11.80 -32.15
N LEU A 288 16.59 11.49 -31.19
CA LEU A 288 16.17 10.11 -30.91
C LEU A 288 15.44 9.48 -32.11
N GLU A 289 14.61 10.26 -32.82
CA GLU A 289 13.94 9.78 -34.04
C GLU A 289 14.92 9.45 -35.18
N LEU A 290 15.98 10.22 -35.35
CA LEU A 290 17.03 9.90 -36.32
C LEU A 290 17.76 8.62 -35.97
N GLN A 291 18.13 8.43 -34.69
CA GLN A 291 18.72 7.18 -34.22
C GLN A 291 17.77 5.99 -34.37
N ALA A 292 16.50 6.20 -34.11
CA ALA A 292 15.46 5.14 -34.28
C ALA A 292 15.31 4.73 -35.75
N LYS A 293 15.38 5.70 -36.70
CA LYS A 293 15.39 5.41 -38.13
C LYS A 293 16.64 4.64 -38.56
N ASP A 294 17.80 4.96 -37.98
CA ASP A 294 19.03 4.24 -38.25
C ASP A 294 19.04 2.85 -37.60
N GLU A 295 18.41 2.70 -36.47
CA GLU A 295 18.14 1.38 -35.86
C GLU A 295 17.31 0.50 -36.82
N GLU A 296 16.20 1.04 -37.34
CA GLU A 296 15.32 0.32 -38.28
C GLU A 296 16.07 -0.05 -39.56
N LYS A 297 16.86 0.86 -40.18
CA LYS A 297 17.70 0.59 -41.37
C LYS A 297 18.71 -0.53 -41.16
N LYS A 298 19.18 -0.71 -39.92
CA LYS A 298 20.11 -1.78 -39.51
C LYS A 298 19.39 -3.08 -39.11
N GLY A 299 18.09 -3.19 -39.37
CA GLY A 299 17.30 -4.37 -39.09
C GLY A 299 16.64 -4.42 -37.70
N GLY A 300 16.71 -3.31 -36.96
CA GLY A 300 16.01 -3.16 -35.68
C GLY A 300 14.51 -2.91 -35.86
N LYS A 301 13.80 -2.75 -34.74
CA LYS A 301 12.36 -2.50 -34.72
C LYS A 301 12.07 -1.00 -34.94
N TYR A 302 10.89 -0.72 -35.53
CA TYR A 302 10.41 0.64 -35.66
C TYR A 302 10.15 1.30 -34.31
N ILE A 303 10.72 2.48 -34.09
CA ILE A 303 10.52 3.30 -32.91
C ILE A 303 10.21 4.74 -33.32
N ARG A 304 9.20 5.33 -32.70
CA ARG A 304 8.86 6.75 -32.85
C ARG A 304 8.90 7.41 -31.48
N PRO A 305 10.00 8.10 -31.12
CA PRO A 305 10.09 8.79 -29.83
C PRO A 305 9.02 9.87 -29.69
N ILE A 306 8.29 9.81 -28.56
CA ILE A 306 7.20 10.74 -28.22
C ILE A 306 7.61 11.58 -27.03
N VAL A 307 7.29 12.88 -27.09
CA VAL A 307 7.40 13.83 -25.97
C VAL A 307 6.08 13.94 -25.26
N LEU A 308 6.11 13.82 -23.93
CA LEU A 308 4.99 14.16 -23.06
C LEU A 308 5.24 15.56 -22.49
N PHE A 309 4.43 16.54 -22.89
CA PHE A 309 4.42 17.86 -22.28
C PHE A 309 3.45 17.86 -21.10
N GLN A 310 3.95 18.09 -19.90
CA GLN A 310 3.14 18.25 -18.70
C GLN A 310 2.84 19.75 -18.51
N ALA A 311 1.58 20.12 -18.70
CA ALA A 311 1.07 21.46 -18.44
C ALA A 311 0.56 21.61 -17.01
N GLN A 312 0.43 22.85 -16.52
CA GLN A 312 -0.03 23.14 -15.15
C GLN A 312 -1.53 22.86 -14.99
N PRO A 313 -1.98 22.30 -13.85
CA PRO A 313 -3.42 22.23 -13.54
C PRO A 313 -3.99 23.63 -13.29
N LYS A 314 -5.24 23.86 -13.71
CA LYS A 314 -5.94 25.14 -13.56
C LYS A 314 -6.09 25.61 -12.12
N ASN A 315 -5.93 26.92 -11.89
CA ASN A 315 -6.73 27.68 -10.93
C ASN A 315 -8.05 28.10 -11.60
N ALA A 316 -9.12 28.29 -10.85
CA ALA A 316 -10.53 28.26 -11.27
C ALA A 316 -10.96 29.17 -12.46
N ASP A 317 -10.13 30.10 -12.91
CA ASP A 317 -10.51 31.14 -13.89
C ASP A 317 -9.79 31.09 -15.26
N ASP A 318 -8.83 30.16 -15.50
CA ASP A 318 -8.09 30.17 -16.76
C ASP A 318 -8.17 28.85 -17.55
N ASN A 319 -8.92 28.85 -18.64
CA ASN A 319 -9.31 27.68 -19.43
C ASN A 319 -8.23 27.14 -20.40
N THR A 320 -6.96 27.60 -20.35
CA THR A 320 -6.23 27.65 -21.62
C THR A 320 -4.76 27.22 -21.66
N THR A 321 -4.16 26.70 -20.58
CA THR A 321 -2.71 26.40 -20.59
C THR A 321 -2.30 25.28 -21.57
N PHE A 322 -3.09 24.22 -21.73
CA PHE A 322 -2.78 23.15 -22.69
C PHE A 322 -3.17 23.51 -24.12
N GLU A 323 -4.26 24.29 -24.35
CA GLU A 323 -4.66 24.78 -25.66
C GLU A 323 -3.66 25.79 -26.17
N LYS A 324 -3.25 26.77 -25.35
CA LYS A 324 -2.21 27.74 -25.68
C LYS A 324 -0.86 27.07 -26.04
N LEU A 325 -0.50 26.00 -25.31
CA LEU A 325 0.71 25.22 -25.63
C LEU A 325 0.57 24.52 -26.99
N LYS A 326 -0.61 23.96 -27.31
CA LYS A 326 -0.88 23.39 -28.63
C LYS A 326 -0.76 24.46 -29.72
N GLU A 327 -1.35 25.65 -29.51
CA GLU A 327 -1.25 26.79 -30.44
C GLU A 327 0.21 27.20 -30.65
N LYS A 328 1.02 27.33 -29.61
CA LYS A 328 2.45 27.64 -29.70
C LYS A 328 3.23 26.61 -30.51
N LEU A 329 2.95 25.30 -30.33
CA LEU A 329 3.58 24.25 -31.12
C LEU A 329 3.16 24.31 -32.60
N ILE A 330 1.93 24.71 -32.90
CA ILE A 330 1.44 24.94 -34.28
C ILE A 330 2.09 26.21 -34.89
N GLU A 331 2.22 27.30 -34.14
CA GLU A 331 2.97 28.50 -34.55
C GLU A 331 4.40 28.15 -34.94
N LEU A 332 5.03 27.19 -34.26
CA LEU A 332 6.33 26.62 -34.60
C LEU A 332 6.27 25.68 -35.83
N LYS A 333 5.17 25.67 -36.60
CA LYS A 333 4.97 24.85 -37.82
C LYS A 333 5.05 23.33 -37.57
N ILE A 334 4.77 22.88 -36.38
CA ILE A 334 4.57 21.45 -36.10
C ILE A 334 3.17 21.06 -36.59
N PRO A 335 3.04 20.04 -37.47
CA PRO A 335 1.75 19.60 -37.99
C PRO A 335 0.78 19.22 -36.85
N GLU A 336 -0.47 19.69 -36.92
CA GLU A 336 -1.46 19.46 -35.89
C GLU A 336 -1.76 17.96 -35.64
N GLU A 337 -1.67 17.13 -36.70
CA GLU A 337 -1.82 15.68 -36.55
C GLU A 337 -0.78 15.02 -35.64
N GLN A 338 0.39 15.66 -35.48
CA GLN A 338 1.46 15.17 -34.60
C GLN A 338 1.23 15.52 -33.13
N ILE A 339 0.29 16.44 -32.83
CA ILE A 339 0.02 16.95 -31.48
C ILE A 339 -1.32 16.42 -31.01
N LYS A 340 -1.38 15.83 -29.84
CA LYS A 340 -2.62 15.34 -29.22
C LYS A 340 -2.72 15.78 -27.77
N ILE A 341 -3.94 16.03 -27.31
CA ILE A 341 -4.23 16.43 -25.95
C ILE A 341 -4.91 15.29 -25.21
N LYS A 342 -4.44 15.02 -24.00
CA LYS A 342 -5.03 14.07 -23.07
C LYS A 342 -5.18 14.70 -21.70
N THR A 343 -6.40 15.11 -21.34
CA THR A 343 -6.77 15.59 -20.00
C THR A 343 -7.86 14.71 -19.39
N ALA A 344 -8.33 15.01 -18.20
CA ALA A 344 -9.46 14.28 -17.58
C ALA A 344 -10.73 14.34 -18.42
N ASN A 345 -10.97 15.50 -19.08
CA ASN A 345 -12.20 15.78 -19.83
C ASN A 345 -12.03 15.63 -21.35
N LEU A 346 -10.80 15.70 -21.87
CA LEU A 346 -10.49 15.63 -23.30
C LEU A 346 -9.53 14.48 -23.59
N ASN A 347 -9.93 13.58 -24.48
CA ASN A 347 -9.12 12.42 -24.86
C ASN A 347 -9.02 12.28 -26.38
N GLU A 348 -8.08 13.00 -26.99
CA GLU A 348 -7.79 12.91 -28.43
C GLU A 348 -7.00 11.64 -28.81
N LEU A 349 -6.57 10.84 -27.80
CA LEU A 349 -5.88 9.56 -28.02
C LEU A 349 -6.85 8.36 -28.07
N LYS A 350 -8.16 8.58 -27.93
CA LYS A 350 -9.14 7.51 -27.99
C LYS A 350 -9.11 6.84 -29.38
N ASN A 351 -8.94 5.52 -29.38
CA ASN A 351 -8.85 4.69 -30.60
C ASN A 351 -7.60 4.92 -31.49
N ILE A 352 -6.56 5.61 -30.96
CA ILE A 352 -5.27 5.72 -31.66
C ILE A 352 -4.32 4.65 -31.09
N ASP A 353 -3.80 3.81 -31.97
CA ASP A 353 -2.68 2.95 -31.64
C ASP A 353 -1.36 3.71 -31.76
N LEU A 354 -0.78 4.10 -30.63
CA LEU A 354 0.48 4.84 -30.59
C LEU A 354 1.69 3.99 -31.01
N MET A 355 1.54 2.66 -31.11
CA MET A 355 2.59 1.77 -31.59
C MET A 355 2.53 1.53 -33.11
N ASP A 356 1.44 1.93 -33.76
CA ASP A 356 1.29 1.82 -35.19
C ASP A 356 2.33 2.67 -35.94
N LYS A 357 2.92 2.09 -37.00
CA LYS A 357 3.93 2.74 -37.82
C LYS A 357 3.37 3.96 -38.56
N ASP A 358 2.11 3.93 -38.96
CA ASP A 358 1.45 5.00 -39.71
C ASP A 358 0.90 6.11 -38.80
N CYS A 359 0.96 5.94 -37.48
CA CYS A 359 0.51 6.96 -36.54
C CYS A 359 1.45 8.19 -36.58
N PRO A 360 0.93 9.43 -36.78
CA PRO A 360 1.76 10.63 -36.89
C PRO A 360 2.17 11.20 -35.53
N VAL A 361 1.55 10.82 -34.44
CA VAL A 361 1.68 11.46 -33.10
C VAL A 361 3.11 11.43 -32.58
N ARG A 362 3.66 12.61 -32.23
CA ARG A 362 4.99 12.81 -31.63
C ARG A 362 4.95 13.59 -30.33
N TYR A 363 3.91 14.38 -30.14
CA TYR A 363 3.76 15.26 -28.99
C TYR A 363 2.41 15.03 -28.34
N ILE A 364 2.43 14.77 -27.03
CA ILE A 364 1.21 14.60 -26.23
C ILE A 364 1.25 15.64 -25.12
N ILE A 365 0.20 16.47 -25.04
CA ILE A 365 0.04 17.46 -23.99
C ILE A 365 -0.90 16.88 -22.94
N THR A 366 -0.48 16.88 -21.67
CA THR A 366 -1.26 16.36 -20.56
C THR A 366 -1.18 17.28 -19.34
N ILE A 367 -2.19 17.21 -18.47
CA ILE A 367 -2.15 17.83 -17.14
C ILE A 367 -1.92 16.70 -16.11
N ASN A 368 -2.98 15.92 -15.79
CA ASN A 368 -2.94 14.82 -14.83
C ASN A 368 -3.62 13.55 -15.38
N ALA A 369 -3.91 13.51 -16.67
CA ALA A 369 -4.84 12.52 -17.23
C ALA A 369 -4.17 11.21 -17.70
N LEU A 370 -2.86 11.09 -17.60
CA LEU A 370 -2.17 9.85 -17.93
C LEU A 370 -2.06 8.91 -16.71
N LYS A 371 -2.92 9.14 -15.69
CA LYS A 371 -2.84 8.44 -14.41
C LYS A 371 -3.15 6.95 -14.51
N GLU A 372 -4.11 6.53 -15.33
CA GLU A 372 -4.57 5.14 -15.38
C GLU A 372 -4.87 4.65 -16.80
N GLY A 373 -4.59 3.40 -17.09
CA GLY A 373 -4.98 2.72 -18.31
C GLY A 373 -4.25 3.14 -19.60
N TRP A 374 -3.32 4.12 -19.57
CA TRP A 374 -2.54 4.53 -20.74
C TRP A 374 -1.18 3.85 -20.75
N ASP A 375 -0.79 3.33 -21.91
CA ASP A 375 0.49 2.67 -22.12
C ASP A 375 1.09 3.09 -23.47
N CYS A 376 2.34 3.58 -23.40
CA CYS A 376 3.06 3.96 -24.62
C CYS A 376 4.58 3.80 -24.42
N PRO A 377 5.17 2.66 -24.79
CA PRO A 377 6.61 2.46 -24.74
C PRO A 377 7.43 3.45 -25.58
N PHE A 378 6.79 4.08 -26.58
CA PHE A 378 7.43 5.12 -27.41
C PHE A 378 7.53 6.48 -26.71
N ALA A 379 6.97 6.69 -25.53
CA ALA A 379 7.21 7.88 -24.72
C ALA A 379 8.64 7.84 -24.15
N TYR A 380 9.49 8.78 -24.55
CA TYR A 380 10.91 8.87 -24.15
C TYR A 380 11.19 10.08 -23.28
N ILE A 381 10.51 11.19 -23.55
CA ILE A 381 10.82 12.49 -22.98
C ILE A 381 9.60 12.99 -22.19
N LEU A 382 9.80 13.32 -20.92
CA LEU A 382 8.85 14.08 -20.11
C LEU A 382 9.36 15.52 -20.01
N ALA A 383 8.66 16.46 -20.62
CA ALA A 383 8.94 17.89 -20.55
C ALA A 383 7.94 18.57 -19.61
N SER A 384 8.36 18.87 -18.39
CA SER A 384 7.52 19.49 -17.38
C SER A 384 7.60 21.02 -17.46
N LEU A 385 6.46 21.66 -17.73
CA LEU A 385 6.30 23.12 -17.77
C LEU A 385 5.58 23.64 -16.50
N ALA A 386 5.27 22.77 -15.55
CA ALA A 386 4.58 23.12 -14.31
C ALA A 386 5.57 23.64 -13.26
N ASP A 387 5.25 24.76 -12.61
CA ASP A 387 6.08 25.35 -11.55
C ASP A 387 6.02 24.57 -10.23
N LYS A 388 4.94 23.81 -10.00
CA LYS A 388 4.76 22.91 -8.87
C LYS A 388 4.32 21.54 -9.40
N SER A 389 5.29 20.68 -9.70
CA SER A 389 4.96 19.27 -9.93
C SER A 389 4.58 18.66 -8.58
N SER A 390 3.31 18.28 -8.42
CA SER A 390 2.96 17.44 -7.28
C SER A 390 3.70 16.10 -7.42
N ALA A 391 4.25 15.58 -6.32
CA ALA A 391 4.98 14.30 -6.32
C ALA A 391 4.15 13.16 -6.94
N VAL A 392 2.83 13.22 -6.79
CA VAL A 392 1.88 12.21 -7.31
C VAL A 392 1.78 12.24 -8.84
N ASP A 393 1.88 13.41 -9.46
CA ASP A 393 1.69 13.55 -10.91
C ASP A 393 2.94 13.08 -11.68
N VAL A 394 4.12 13.41 -11.18
CA VAL A 394 5.40 12.97 -11.77
C VAL A 394 5.54 11.44 -11.70
N GLU A 395 5.17 10.84 -10.57
CA GLU A 395 5.20 9.39 -10.34
C GLU A 395 4.49 8.59 -11.43
N GLN A 396 3.24 8.94 -11.66
CA GLN A 396 2.38 8.15 -12.54
C GLN A 396 2.76 8.30 -14.01
N ILE A 397 3.21 9.48 -14.42
CA ILE A 397 3.67 9.74 -15.78
C ILE A 397 5.02 9.05 -16.01
N LEU A 398 5.94 9.16 -15.05
CA LEU A 398 7.29 8.62 -15.17
C LEU A 398 7.27 7.08 -15.29
N GLY A 399 6.49 6.38 -14.49
CA GLY A 399 6.36 4.92 -14.57
C GLY A 399 5.88 4.41 -15.94
N ARG A 400 5.29 5.28 -16.77
CA ARG A 400 4.85 4.96 -18.13
C ARG A 400 5.90 5.30 -19.18
N VAL A 401 6.68 6.37 -18.96
CA VAL A 401 7.84 6.73 -19.81
C VAL A 401 8.94 5.68 -19.72
N LEU A 402 9.04 4.99 -18.56
CA LEU A 402 10.11 4.01 -18.35
C LEU A 402 10.01 2.72 -19.18
N ARG A 403 8.86 2.38 -19.73
CA ARG A 403 8.70 1.11 -20.48
C ARG A 403 9.58 1.05 -21.71
N GLN A 404 10.36 -0.03 -21.83
CA GLN A 404 11.23 -0.27 -22.98
C GLN A 404 10.38 -0.77 -24.18
N PRO A 405 10.52 -0.15 -25.39
CA PRO A 405 9.87 -0.66 -26.58
C PRO A 405 10.27 -2.09 -26.88
N TYR A 406 9.26 -2.93 -27.19
CA TYR A 406 9.40 -4.34 -27.56
C TYR A 406 10.10 -5.22 -26.53
N VAL A 407 10.35 -4.70 -25.33
CA VAL A 407 11.06 -5.43 -24.27
C VAL A 407 12.41 -5.98 -24.76
N MET A 408 13.19 -5.13 -25.45
CA MET A 408 14.48 -5.50 -26.01
C MET A 408 15.48 -4.33 -25.90
N LYS A 409 16.78 -4.66 -25.81
CA LYS A 409 17.86 -3.69 -25.87
C LYS A 409 18.01 -3.20 -27.31
N HIS A 410 18.07 -1.89 -27.49
CA HIS A 410 18.35 -1.25 -28.77
C HIS A 410 19.84 -1.00 -28.94
N ASN A 411 20.31 -1.03 -30.20
CA ASN A 411 21.74 -0.85 -30.50
C ASN A 411 22.24 0.57 -30.21
N PHE A 412 21.37 1.56 -30.33
CA PHE A 412 21.71 2.94 -29.97
C PHE A 412 21.45 3.17 -28.47
N PRO A 413 22.48 3.47 -27.66
CA PRO A 413 22.37 3.60 -26.20
C PRO A 413 21.28 4.58 -25.75
N LEU A 414 21.14 5.73 -26.44
CA LEU A 414 20.15 6.75 -26.08
C LEU A 414 18.69 6.26 -26.20
N LEU A 415 18.42 5.22 -27.00
CA LEU A 415 17.10 4.60 -27.11
C LEU A 415 16.78 3.61 -25.95
N ASN A 416 17.72 3.41 -25.04
CA ASN A 416 17.52 2.60 -23.84
C ASN A 416 17.35 3.43 -22.56
N LEU A 417 17.20 4.76 -22.69
CA LEU A 417 17.14 5.74 -21.60
C LEU A 417 15.82 6.51 -21.61
N SER A 418 15.47 7.09 -20.48
CA SER A 418 14.35 8.03 -20.34
C SER A 418 14.86 9.43 -19.97
N TYR A 419 14.14 10.46 -20.38
CA TYR A 419 14.57 11.84 -20.22
C TYR A 419 13.48 12.66 -19.53
N VAL A 420 13.88 13.48 -18.55
CA VAL A 420 13.03 14.45 -17.87
C VAL A 420 13.63 15.83 -17.99
N LEU A 421 12.93 16.74 -18.64
CA LEU A 421 13.33 18.13 -18.84
C LEU A 421 12.41 19.03 -18.03
N THR A 422 12.97 19.96 -17.28
CA THR A 422 12.20 20.87 -16.40
C THR A 422 12.87 22.25 -16.35
N ALA A 423 12.13 23.27 -15.93
CA ALA A 423 12.63 24.61 -15.63
C ALA A 423 12.08 25.04 -14.27
N SER A 424 12.57 24.41 -13.22
CA SER A 424 12.08 24.66 -11.87
C SER A 424 13.07 25.51 -11.07
N SER A 425 12.60 26.65 -10.53
CA SER A 425 13.37 27.47 -9.58
C SER A 425 13.69 26.74 -8.27
N LYS A 426 12.92 25.67 -7.99
CA LYS A 426 13.09 24.76 -6.84
C LYS A 426 13.53 23.37 -7.33
N PHE A 427 14.59 23.32 -8.12
CA PHE A 427 15.01 22.08 -8.78
C PHE A 427 15.24 20.91 -7.81
N LEU A 428 15.80 21.16 -6.63
CA LEU A 428 16.00 20.11 -5.62
C LEU A 428 14.68 19.51 -5.12
N GLU A 429 13.63 20.34 -4.93
CA GLU A 429 12.28 19.82 -4.60
C GLU A 429 11.69 19.04 -5.77
N THR A 430 11.88 19.48 -6.99
CA THR A 430 11.43 18.77 -8.20
C THR A 430 12.14 17.43 -8.35
N LEU A 431 13.45 17.40 -8.13
CA LEU A 431 14.25 16.19 -8.14
C LEU A 431 13.77 15.21 -7.05
N ASP A 432 13.56 15.70 -5.82
CA ASP A 432 13.03 14.91 -4.73
C ASP A 432 11.63 14.32 -5.06
N ASN A 433 10.78 15.07 -5.76
CA ASN A 433 9.49 14.59 -6.23
C ASN A 433 9.61 13.52 -7.33
N ILE A 434 10.57 13.66 -8.26
CA ILE A 434 10.88 12.62 -9.27
C ILE A 434 11.34 11.34 -8.56
N VAL A 435 12.22 11.45 -7.59
CA VAL A 435 12.71 10.35 -6.76
C VAL A 435 11.56 9.68 -6.01
N LYS A 436 10.72 10.46 -5.31
CA LYS A 436 9.52 9.96 -4.64
C LYS A 436 8.58 9.26 -5.61
N GLY A 437 8.42 9.79 -6.82
CA GLY A 437 7.63 9.18 -7.87
C GLY A 437 8.18 7.82 -8.33
N LEU A 438 9.49 7.72 -8.53
CA LEU A 438 10.14 6.44 -8.85
C LEU A 438 9.97 5.43 -7.71
N ASN A 439 10.12 5.86 -6.47
CA ASN A 439 9.95 5.01 -5.29
C ASN A 439 8.52 4.45 -5.18
N LYS A 440 7.51 5.29 -5.41
CA LYS A 440 6.12 4.84 -5.46
C LYS A 440 5.80 3.95 -6.66
N ALA A 441 6.55 4.07 -7.76
CA ALA A 441 6.48 3.11 -8.86
C ALA A 441 7.18 1.77 -8.54
N GLY A 442 7.75 1.64 -7.33
CA GLY A 442 8.40 0.43 -6.83
C GLY A 442 9.91 0.38 -7.04
N PHE A 443 10.51 1.50 -7.47
CA PHE A 443 11.96 1.70 -7.55
C PHE A 443 12.41 2.26 -6.21
N SER A 444 13.13 1.54 -5.43
CA SER A 444 13.44 1.68 -4.00
C SER A 444 13.52 3.07 -3.32
N ASP A 445 13.01 3.18 -2.08
CA ASP A 445 12.97 4.41 -1.27
C ASP A 445 14.32 4.91 -0.74
N LYS A 446 15.41 4.16 -0.87
CA LYS A 446 16.58 4.35 -0.01
C LYS A 446 17.81 4.89 -0.71
N ASP A 447 17.82 4.85 -2.00
CA ASP A 447 19.00 5.13 -2.81
C ASP A 447 19.15 6.60 -3.22
N TYR A 448 18.21 7.44 -2.83
CA TYR A 448 18.13 8.84 -3.19
C TYR A 448 18.33 9.78 -1.99
N LYS A 449 19.43 9.61 -1.25
CA LYS A 449 19.92 10.70 -0.42
C LYS A 449 20.82 11.55 -1.30
N LEU A 450 20.37 12.76 -1.61
CA LEU A 450 21.25 13.83 -2.06
C LEU A 450 22.40 13.94 -1.05
N ALA A 451 23.62 13.70 -1.50
CA ALA A 451 24.79 14.02 -0.72
C ALA A 451 24.81 15.54 -0.55
N ASP A 452 24.64 16.02 0.67
CA ASP A 452 25.01 17.39 1.01
C ASP A 452 26.46 17.59 0.56
N ALA A 453 26.70 18.62 -0.24
CA ALA A 453 27.96 18.90 -0.90
C ALA A 453 29.09 19.35 0.05
N THR A 454 29.11 18.86 1.26
CA THR A 454 30.17 19.14 2.24
C THR A 454 30.40 17.95 3.16
N VAL A 455 30.98 16.86 2.69
CA VAL A 455 31.90 16.00 3.47
C VAL A 455 32.60 15.04 2.51
N GLU A 456 33.88 15.21 2.30
CA GLU A 456 34.76 14.21 1.67
C GLU A 456 34.81 12.95 2.54
N THR A 457 34.09 11.93 2.17
CA THR A 457 34.35 10.56 2.60
C THR A 457 34.11 9.66 1.41
N GLN A 458 35.13 8.91 1.03
CA GLN A 458 35.05 7.86 0.01
C GLN A 458 33.89 6.92 0.34
N LYS A 459 32.76 7.10 -0.32
CA LYS A 459 31.63 6.18 -0.27
C LYS A 459 31.66 5.32 -1.52
N GLN A 460 31.66 4.02 -1.33
CA GLN A 460 31.24 3.07 -2.35
C GLN A 460 29.87 3.54 -2.87
N THR A 461 29.80 3.94 -4.12
CA THR A 461 28.60 4.35 -4.82
C THR A 461 27.68 3.15 -4.95
N ASP A 462 26.46 3.28 -4.45
CA ASP A 462 25.41 2.28 -4.58
C ASP A 462 24.94 2.22 -6.04
N PRO A 463 24.80 1.04 -6.65
CA PRO A 463 24.40 0.90 -8.06
C PRO A 463 23.09 1.59 -8.42
N LEU A 464 22.17 1.76 -7.46
CA LEU A 464 20.88 2.41 -7.70
C LEU A 464 20.95 3.95 -7.71
N GLN A 465 21.99 4.58 -7.14
CA GLN A 465 22.21 6.03 -7.28
C GLN A 465 22.49 6.45 -8.71
N GLN A 466 22.89 5.51 -9.57
CA GLN A 466 23.15 5.74 -10.99
C GLN A 466 21.89 5.71 -11.86
N LEU A 467 20.72 5.42 -11.29
CA LEU A 467 19.45 5.38 -12.03
C LEU A 467 18.93 6.78 -12.43
N ILE A 468 19.38 7.82 -11.73
CA ILE A 468 19.03 9.22 -12.01
C ILE A 468 20.29 10.04 -12.10
N LEU A 469 20.49 10.63 -13.27
CA LEU A 469 21.54 11.63 -13.48
C LEU A 469 20.91 13.02 -13.47
N THR A 470 21.49 13.89 -12.67
CA THR A 470 21.18 15.31 -12.62
C THR A 470 22.34 16.09 -13.20
N ILE A 471 22.10 16.87 -14.25
CA ILE A 471 23.09 17.79 -14.80
C ILE A 471 22.78 19.18 -14.23
N PRO A 472 23.60 19.74 -13.32
CA PRO A 472 23.35 21.06 -12.77
C PRO A 472 23.69 22.13 -13.81
N THR A 473 22.77 23.05 -14.07
CA THR A 473 23.03 24.27 -14.81
C THR A 473 23.37 25.41 -13.87
N SER A 474 24.16 26.35 -14.37
CA SER A 474 24.65 27.52 -13.63
C SER A 474 23.53 28.44 -13.19
N GLU A 475 23.68 28.96 -11.97
CA GLU A 475 22.96 30.02 -11.24
C GLU A 475 21.41 30.11 -11.32
N PRO A 476 20.75 30.26 -10.15
CA PRO A 476 19.30 30.32 -10.08
C PRO A 476 18.76 31.68 -10.61
N VAL A 477 17.78 31.58 -11.48
CA VAL A 477 17.00 32.74 -11.98
C VAL A 477 16.05 33.21 -10.87
N GLN A 478 15.94 34.53 -10.70
CA GLN A 478 14.97 35.15 -9.80
C GLN A 478 13.53 34.89 -10.29
N PRO A 479 12.57 34.63 -9.39
CA PRO A 479 11.18 34.36 -9.80
C PRO A 479 10.54 35.58 -10.45
N SER A 480 9.76 35.39 -11.53
CA SER A 480 8.89 36.43 -12.09
C SER A 480 7.69 36.67 -11.16
N ASP A 481 7.31 37.95 -11.03
CA ASP A 481 6.26 38.39 -10.08
C ASP A 481 4.80 38.04 -10.48
N ASN A 482 4.59 37.18 -11.50
CA ASN A 482 3.23 36.81 -11.94
C ASN A 482 3.09 35.29 -12.18
N PRO A 483 2.49 34.54 -11.21
CA PRO A 483 2.42 33.08 -11.27
C PRO A 483 1.32 32.53 -12.20
N ASP A 484 0.51 33.33 -12.85
CA ASP A 484 -0.74 32.87 -13.45
C ASP A 484 -0.73 32.66 -14.97
N ASP A 485 0.30 33.08 -15.71
CA ASP A 485 0.39 32.88 -17.18
C ASP A 485 1.69 32.17 -17.64
N ILE A 486 1.63 30.85 -17.68
CA ILE A 486 2.75 29.99 -18.15
C ILE A 486 3.16 30.31 -19.59
N THR A 487 2.26 30.86 -20.40
CA THR A 487 2.47 31.04 -21.82
C THR A 487 3.03 32.43 -22.16
N SER A 488 2.93 33.40 -21.25
CA SER A 488 3.60 34.70 -21.40
C SER A 488 5.13 34.57 -21.36
N ASP A 489 5.65 33.54 -20.70
CA ASP A 489 7.06 33.26 -20.50
C ASP A 489 7.68 32.40 -21.63
N ILE A 490 6.87 31.95 -22.60
CA ILE A 490 7.34 31.13 -23.72
C ILE A 490 7.60 32.05 -24.92
N ASP A 491 8.87 32.31 -25.18
CA ASP A 491 9.33 33.10 -26.37
C ASP A 491 9.60 32.17 -27.57
N THR A 492 8.63 32.04 -28.46
CA THR A 492 8.74 31.18 -29.65
C THR A 492 9.83 31.60 -30.60
N SER A 493 10.32 32.86 -30.56
CA SER A 493 11.40 33.33 -31.41
C SER A 493 12.76 32.72 -31.05
N ARG A 494 12.90 32.23 -29.80
CA ARG A 494 14.12 31.56 -29.31
C ARG A 494 14.11 30.04 -29.59
N ILE A 495 12.99 29.50 -30.06
CA ILE A 495 12.89 28.06 -30.31
C ILE A 495 13.35 27.79 -31.74
N VAL A 496 14.39 26.97 -31.86
CA VAL A 496 14.96 26.56 -33.15
C VAL A 496 14.38 25.18 -33.50
N LEU A 497 13.61 25.14 -34.60
CA LEU A 497 13.10 23.84 -35.08
C LEU A 497 14.27 22.96 -35.53
N PRO A 498 14.28 21.70 -35.10
CA PRO A 498 15.32 20.75 -35.46
C PRO A 498 15.26 20.45 -36.95
N SER A 499 16.38 20.59 -37.65
CA SER A 499 16.56 20.17 -39.05
C SER A 499 17.58 19.02 -39.13
N GLU A 500 17.56 18.27 -40.25
CA GLU A 500 18.52 17.17 -40.43
C GLU A 500 19.96 17.64 -40.58
N THR A 501 20.14 18.92 -40.84
CA THR A 501 21.44 19.54 -41.16
C THR A 501 22.02 20.43 -40.04
N ASN A 502 21.21 20.78 -39.01
CA ASN A 502 21.67 21.63 -37.93
C ASN A 502 22.27 20.79 -36.78
N ALA A 503 23.39 21.28 -36.21
CA ALA A 503 23.91 20.75 -34.97
C ALA A 503 22.86 20.94 -33.83
N PRO A 504 22.75 19.99 -32.87
CA PRO A 504 21.89 20.16 -31.71
C PRO A 504 22.36 21.35 -30.86
N CYS A 505 21.46 21.96 -30.07
CA CYS A 505 21.86 23.01 -29.14
C CYS A 505 22.80 22.43 -28.05
N ASP A 506 23.58 23.31 -27.41
CA ASP A 506 24.60 22.93 -26.44
C ASP A 506 24.01 22.07 -25.31
N SER A 507 22.81 22.40 -24.81
CA SER A 507 22.13 21.63 -23.79
C SER A 507 21.79 20.19 -24.21
N VAL A 508 21.37 19.96 -25.45
CA VAL A 508 21.10 18.62 -25.99
C VAL A 508 22.39 17.81 -26.11
N THR A 509 23.47 18.47 -26.53
CA THR A 509 24.79 17.86 -26.62
C THR A 509 25.31 17.44 -25.23
N GLU A 510 25.10 18.26 -24.20
CA GLU A 510 25.42 17.96 -22.83
C GLU A 510 24.59 16.78 -22.31
N ILE A 511 23.27 16.75 -22.57
CA ILE A 511 22.38 15.65 -22.22
C ILE A 511 22.86 14.35 -22.88
N GLU A 512 23.18 14.34 -24.16
CA GLU A 512 23.66 13.17 -24.90
C GLU A 512 24.97 12.63 -24.33
N ASN A 513 25.98 13.51 -24.11
CA ASN A 513 27.27 13.10 -23.57
C ASN A 513 27.15 12.51 -22.17
N SER A 514 26.45 13.21 -21.28
CA SER A 514 26.23 12.73 -19.92
C SER A 514 25.41 11.42 -19.87
N ALA A 515 24.43 11.29 -20.75
CA ALA A 515 23.63 10.07 -20.87
C ALA A 515 24.49 8.86 -21.32
N LEU A 516 25.43 9.08 -22.26
CA LEU A 516 26.34 8.04 -22.73
C LEU A 516 27.32 7.60 -21.64
N GLU A 517 27.93 8.56 -20.93
CA GLU A 517 28.86 8.29 -19.83
C GLU A 517 28.16 7.49 -18.72
N GLN A 518 27.01 7.92 -18.28
CA GLN A 518 26.25 7.27 -17.21
C GLN A 518 25.71 5.89 -17.61
N ASN A 519 25.31 5.72 -18.87
CA ASN A 519 24.90 4.41 -19.34
C ASN A 519 26.08 3.42 -19.33
N GLN A 520 27.30 3.86 -19.69
CA GLN A 520 28.49 3.01 -19.62
C GLN A 520 28.86 2.63 -18.19
N GLU A 521 28.81 3.58 -17.25
CA GLU A 521 29.02 3.30 -15.83
C GLU A 521 28.00 2.33 -15.25
N PHE A 522 26.73 2.55 -15.60
CA PHE A 522 25.63 1.68 -15.14
C PHE A 522 25.79 0.25 -15.70
N GLU A 523 26.08 0.08 -17.00
CA GLU A 523 26.30 -1.24 -17.60
C GLU A 523 27.51 -1.97 -16.99
N LYS A 524 28.57 -1.23 -16.65
CA LYS A 524 29.71 -1.78 -15.93
C LYS A 524 29.30 -2.30 -14.56
N THR A 525 28.52 -1.54 -13.80
CA THR A 525 28.05 -1.94 -12.49
C THR A 525 27.13 -3.16 -12.56
N VAL A 526 26.22 -3.23 -13.53
CA VAL A 526 25.35 -4.40 -13.77
C VAL A 526 26.22 -5.64 -14.07
N SER A 527 27.26 -5.51 -14.93
CA SER A 527 28.14 -6.64 -15.25
C SER A 527 28.99 -7.11 -14.06
N GLU A 528 29.40 -6.21 -13.16
CA GLU A 528 30.11 -6.55 -11.92
C GLU A 528 29.20 -7.33 -10.95
N ILE A 529 27.91 -6.98 -10.85
CA ILE A 529 26.91 -7.71 -10.06
C ILE A 529 26.65 -9.11 -10.66
N GLU A 530 26.59 -9.22 -11.99
CA GLU A 530 26.39 -10.50 -12.69
C GLU A 530 27.57 -11.47 -12.55
N SER A 531 28.78 -10.96 -12.40
CA SER A 531 30.00 -11.79 -12.24
C SER A 531 30.13 -12.47 -10.87
N GLY A 532 29.14 -12.34 -9.98
CA GLY A 532 28.95 -13.26 -8.85
C GLY A 532 29.78 -13.00 -7.61
N ASN A 533 30.32 -11.80 -7.42
CA ASN A 533 31.10 -11.49 -6.22
C ASN A 533 30.30 -10.96 -5.03
N THR A 534 28.97 -10.84 -5.15
CA THR A 534 28.13 -10.50 -4.00
C THR A 534 26.75 -11.12 -4.18
N ILE A 535 26.45 -12.18 -3.41
CA ILE A 535 25.05 -12.51 -3.05
C ILE A 535 24.60 -11.37 -2.12
N SER A 536 24.23 -10.24 -2.68
CA SER A 536 23.61 -9.19 -1.90
C SER A 536 22.12 -9.50 -1.86
N LEU A 537 21.62 -9.75 -0.65
CA LEU A 537 20.22 -9.48 -0.33
C LEU A 537 19.86 -8.13 -0.97
N PRO A 538 18.67 -7.97 -1.53
CA PRO A 538 18.23 -6.67 -2.04
C PRO A 538 18.63 -5.59 -1.06
N ASN A 539 19.26 -4.52 -1.52
CA ASN A 539 19.82 -3.47 -0.65
C ASN A 539 18.79 -2.87 0.31
N GLU A 540 17.52 -2.98 -0.04
CA GLU A 540 16.36 -2.69 0.81
C GLU A 540 16.35 -3.52 2.10
N ILE A 541 16.80 -4.75 2.06
CA ILE A 541 16.85 -5.65 3.22
C ILE A 541 18.14 -5.42 4.04
N ASN A 542 19.26 -5.13 3.42
CA ASN A 542 20.54 -4.97 4.11
C ASN A 542 20.74 -3.62 4.81
N LYS A 543 20.11 -2.53 4.35
CA LYS A 543 20.33 -1.17 4.89
C LYS A 543 19.44 -0.79 6.06
N LEU A 544 18.38 -1.56 6.35
CA LEU A 544 17.33 -1.13 7.30
C LEU A 544 17.55 -1.56 8.72
N VAL A 545 18.32 -2.59 8.97
CA VAL A 545 18.22 -3.23 10.27
C VAL A 545 19.58 -3.68 10.80
N LYS A 546 20.05 -2.95 11.80
CA LYS A 546 21.04 -3.52 12.70
C LYS A 546 20.35 -4.63 13.49
N THR A 547 20.74 -5.87 13.29
CA THR A 547 20.27 -7.03 14.04
C THR A 547 21.11 -7.23 15.28
N TYR A 548 20.45 -7.53 16.38
CA TYR A 548 21.10 -7.78 17.66
C TYR A 548 20.68 -9.16 18.17
N THR A 549 21.67 -9.96 18.56
CA THR A 549 21.45 -11.32 19.07
C THR A 549 21.25 -11.33 20.57
N ILE A 550 20.63 -12.41 21.09
CA ILE A 550 20.63 -12.69 22.52
C ILE A 550 22.07 -12.87 22.99
N LYS A 551 22.44 -12.21 24.09
CA LYS A 551 23.75 -12.35 24.73
C LYS A 551 23.95 -13.81 25.15
N ASP A 552 25.14 -14.37 24.89
CA ASP A 552 25.44 -15.78 25.14
C ASP A 552 25.12 -16.22 26.57
N ILE A 553 25.35 -15.36 27.56
CA ILE A 553 25.06 -15.62 28.96
C ILE A 553 23.57 -15.89 29.29
N PHE A 554 22.66 -15.46 28.43
CA PHE A 554 21.22 -15.57 28.65
C PHE A 554 20.53 -16.59 27.73
N LYS A 555 21.23 -17.16 26.73
CA LYS A 555 20.64 -18.02 25.69
C LYS A 555 19.81 -19.15 26.25
N ASP A 556 20.38 -19.94 27.19
CA ASP A 556 19.72 -21.13 27.75
C ASP A 556 18.47 -20.78 28.57
N GLN A 557 18.50 -19.63 29.23
CA GLN A 557 17.36 -19.19 30.05
C GLN A 557 16.26 -18.60 29.14
N ALA A 558 16.62 -17.81 28.13
CA ALA A 558 15.68 -17.20 27.22
C ALA A 558 14.93 -18.24 26.35
N GLN A 559 15.59 -19.33 25.94
CA GLN A 559 14.96 -20.42 25.19
C GLN A 559 13.87 -21.16 25.98
N LYS A 560 13.92 -21.14 27.30
CA LYS A 560 12.92 -21.79 28.18
C LYS A 560 11.66 -20.96 28.36
N ILE A 561 11.73 -19.66 28.03
CA ILE A 561 10.57 -18.77 28.17
C ILE A 561 9.59 -19.06 27.04
N ASN A 562 8.34 -19.37 27.43
CA ASN A 562 7.24 -19.56 26.52
C ASN A 562 5.99 -18.87 27.08
N LEU A 563 5.78 -17.59 26.68
CA LEU A 563 4.70 -16.78 27.24
C LEU A 563 3.32 -17.29 26.79
N PRO A 564 2.38 -17.46 27.75
CA PRO A 564 1.05 -17.91 27.40
C PRO A 564 0.24 -16.85 26.65
N GLN A 565 -0.62 -17.31 25.71
CA GLN A 565 -1.59 -16.49 25.00
C GLN A 565 -2.97 -17.15 25.03
N PHE A 566 -4.04 -16.39 24.77
CA PHE A 566 -5.39 -16.94 24.76
C PHE A 566 -5.72 -17.57 23.41
N PHE A 567 -6.37 -18.72 23.44
CA PHE A 567 -6.84 -19.49 22.30
C PHE A 567 -8.35 -19.71 22.37
N LEU A 568 -9.00 -19.75 21.22
CA LEU A 568 -10.42 -20.01 21.07
C LEU A 568 -10.63 -21.39 20.45
N LYS A 569 -11.52 -22.20 21.07
CA LYS A 569 -12.02 -23.43 20.47
C LYS A 569 -13.19 -23.12 19.56
N ILE A 570 -13.08 -23.54 18.32
CA ILE A 570 -14.15 -23.42 17.32
C ILE A 570 -14.50 -24.78 16.74
N PRO A 571 -15.79 -25.02 16.39
CA PRO A 571 -16.14 -26.25 15.69
C PRO A 571 -15.42 -26.29 14.35
N ALA A 572 -14.71 -27.39 14.08
CA ALA A 572 -14.16 -27.61 12.75
C ALA A 572 -15.31 -27.84 11.76
N ASN A 573 -15.26 -27.18 10.61
CA ASN A 573 -16.19 -27.44 9.51
C ASN A 573 -15.76 -28.73 8.77
N ASP A 574 -15.82 -29.87 9.46
CA ASP A 574 -15.49 -31.15 8.86
C ASP A 574 -16.77 -31.96 8.61
N LEU A 575 -16.89 -32.52 7.42
CA LEU A 575 -18.04 -33.38 7.01
C LEU A 575 -18.16 -34.69 7.82
N PHE A 576 -17.19 -35.01 8.67
CA PHE A 576 -17.06 -36.31 9.32
C PHE A 576 -16.92 -36.30 10.86
N GLY A 577 -17.20 -35.22 11.54
CA GLY A 577 -17.24 -35.29 13.00
C GLY A 577 -16.72 -34.09 13.74
N SER A 578 -17.23 -33.92 14.92
CA SER A 578 -16.95 -32.89 15.90
C SER A 578 -15.48 -32.87 16.38
N ARG A 579 -14.55 -32.41 15.51
CA ARG A 579 -13.24 -31.96 15.95
C ARG A 579 -13.34 -30.47 16.29
N GLU A 580 -12.87 -30.11 17.46
CA GLU A 580 -12.65 -28.72 17.82
C GLU A 580 -11.28 -28.29 17.24
N GLU A 581 -11.26 -27.16 16.57
CA GLU A 581 -10.04 -26.51 16.08
C GLU A 581 -9.65 -25.38 17.06
N GLU A 582 -8.36 -25.24 17.33
CA GLU A 582 -7.84 -24.24 18.24
C GLU A 582 -7.22 -23.10 17.41
N ILE A 583 -7.71 -21.88 17.59
CA ILE A 583 -7.13 -20.69 16.97
C ILE A 583 -6.66 -19.70 18.02
N GLU A 584 -5.61 -18.93 17.71
CA GLU A 584 -5.23 -17.78 18.55
C GLU A 584 -6.42 -16.80 18.60
N LEU A 585 -6.76 -16.36 19.81
CA LEU A 585 -7.89 -15.45 20.00
C LEU A 585 -7.58 -14.07 19.41
N GLU A 586 -8.44 -13.61 18.52
CA GLU A 586 -8.42 -12.27 17.97
C GLU A 586 -9.64 -11.47 18.43
N LYS A 587 -9.51 -10.12 18.46
CA LYS A 587 -10.62 -9.23 18.86
C LYS A 587 -11.87 -9.45 18.02
N GLU A 588 -11.71 -9.82 16.76
CA GLU A 588 -12.80 -10.12 15.83
C GLU A 588 -13.69 -11.26 16.31
N ASN A 589 -13.08 -12.29 16.89
CA ASN A 589 -13.83 -13.44 17.43
C ASN A 589 -14.75 -13.02 18.58
N LEU A 590 -14.38 -11.96 19.29
CA LEU A 590 -15.16 -11.42 20.40
C LEU A 590 -16.26 -10.46 19.95
N LEU A 591 -16.15 -9.89 18.75
CA LEU A 591 -17.14 -8.96 18.18
C LEU A 591 -18.14 -9.67 17.24
N ASP A 592 -17.99 -10.97 17.04
CA ASP A 592 -19.01 -11.76 16.34
C ASP A 592 -20.37 -11.64 17.03
N GLY A 593 -21.40 -11.21 16.27
CA GLY A 593 -22.75 -10.93 16.79
C GLY A 593 -22.89 -9.55 17.48
N PHE A 594 -21.88 -8.67 17.45
CA PHE A 594 -22.01 -7.31 17.93
C PHE A 594 -22.91 -6.48 17.00
N ALA A 595 -24.06 -6.01 17.50
CA ALA A 595 -25.03 -5.22 16.78
C ALA A 595 -25.00 -3.75 17.25
N LEU A 596 -24.06 -2.97 16.72
CA LEU A 596 -23.90 -1.56 17.07
C LEU A 596 -25.18 -0.75 16.85
N SER A 597 -25.93 -1.06 15.79
CA SER A 597 -27.21 -0.41 15.48
C SER A 597 -28.27 -0.55 16.59
N LYS A 598 -28.10 -1.45 17.56
CA LYS A 598 -29.00 -1.64 18.71
C LYS A 598 -28.46 -1.03 20.01
N CYS A 599 -27.25 -0.51 19.99
CA CYS A 599 -26.60 0.06 21.16
C CYS A 599 -27.15 1.44 21.54
N ASP A 600 -26.79 1.90 22.75
CA ASP A 600 -27.11 3.22 23.27
C ASP A 600 -26.50 4.33 22.41
N ILE A 601 -27.29 5.34 22.05
CA ILE A 601 -26.91 6.50 21.24
C ILE A 601 -26.62 7.76 22.08
N ASN A 602 -26.79 7.69 23.40
CA ASN A 602 -26.61 8.86 24.28
C ASN A 602 -25.13 9.28 24.30
N ILE A 603 -24.86 10.47 23.74
CA ILE A 603 -23.55 11.09 23.71
C ILE A 603 -23.69 12.53 24.21
N ALA A 604 -22.92 12.90 25.23
CA ALA A 604 -22.87 14.27 25.71
C ALA A 604 -22.02 15.13 24.74
N PHE A 605 -22.69 16.01 24.00
CA PHE A 605 -22.06 16.97 23.11
C PHE A 605 -21.80 18.33 23.78
N ASP A 606 -21.71 18.38 25.11
CA ASP A 606 -21.48 19.60 25.90
C ASP A 606 -20.04 20.09 25.75
N ASN A 607 -19.80 21.40 25.99
CA ASN A 607 -18.51 22.06 25.99
C ASN A 607 -17.75 22.03 24.63
N ILE A 608 -18.47 22.11 23.53
CA ILE A 608 -17.84 22.27 22.22
C ILE A 608 -17.61 23.77 22.00
N THR A 609 -16.36 24.21 22.04
CA THR A 609 -16.00 25.58 21.64
C THR A 609 -16.08 25.67 20.11
N SER A 610 -16.93 26.60 19.63
CA SER A 610 -17.18 26.78 18.19
C SER A 610 -16.01 27.44 17.47
N GLU A 611 -15.02 26.66 17.09
CA GLU A 611 -13.93 27.08 16.21
C GLU A 611 -13.83 26.14 15.01
N LEU A 612 -14.04 26.68 13.82
CA LEU A 612 -13.84 25.95 12.56
C LEU A 612 -12.37 26.02 12.17
N TYR A 613 -11.75 24.86 12.05
CA TYR A 613 -10.37 24.70 11.60
C TYR A 613 -10.32 23.94 10.29
N LYS A 614 -9.51 24.43 9.35
CA LYS A 614 -9.06 23.64 8.22
C LYS A 614 -7.93 22.73 8.72
N VAL A 615 -8.09 21.43 8.57
CA VAL A 615 -6.99 20.47 8.82
C VAL A 615 -6.10 20.45 7.59
N ASP A 616 -4.85 20.83 7.76
CA ASP A 616 -3.82 20.71 6.73
C ASP A 616 -2.62 19.93 7.30
N LEU A 617 -1.85 19.27 6.44
CA LEU A 617 -0.66 18.57 6.86
C LEU A 617 0.48 19.57 7.02
N ASP A 618 1.16 19.56 8.18
CA ASP A 618 2.35 20.37 8.40
C ASP A 618 3.53 19.73 7.65
N GLU A 619 3.87 20.30 6.50
CA GLU A 619 4.96 19.84 5.64
C GLU A 619 6.36 20.15 6.22
N THR A 620 6.43 20.94 7.32
CA THR A 620 7.71 21.37 7.91
C THR A 620 8.31 20.37 8.90
N LYS A 621 7.54 19.34 9.32
CA LYS A 621 7.99 18.30 10.25
C LYS A 621 8.20 16.96 9.53
N LYS A 622 9.23 16.24 9.93
CA LYS A 622 9.59 14.91 9.39
C LYS A 622 8.51 13.80 9.57
N GLU A 623 7.47 14.09 10.30
CA GLU A 623 6.25 13.27 10.45
C GLU A 623 5.07 14.17 10.04
N HIS A 624 4.29 13.73 9.07
CA HIS A 624 3.10 14.43 8.62
C HIS A 624 2.04 14.44 9.72
N THR A 625 2.11 15.42 10.62
CA THR A 625 1.10 15.65 11.65
C THR A 625 0.03 16.59 11.10
N PRO A 626 -1.26 16.28 11.23
CA PRO A 626 -2.33 17.19 10.84
C PRO A 626 -2.26 18.47 11.68
N THR A 627 -2.26 19.63 11.02
CA THR A 627 -2.36 20.94 11.65
C THR A 627 -3.68 21.61 11.29
N PHE A 628 -4.19 22.46 12.18
CA PHE A 628 -5.49 23.10 12.06
C PHE A 628 -5.33 24.59 11.72
N VAL A 629 -6.02 25.06 10.67
CA VAL A 629 -6.07 26.47 10.30
C VAL A 629 -7.53 26.97 10.39
N ARG A 630 -7.75 28.11 11.05
CA ARG A 630 -9.08 28.71 11.23
C ARG A 630 -9.62 29.27 9.92
N LEU A 631 -10.89 28.98 9.57
CA LEU A 631 -11.57 29.49 8.39
C LEU A 631 -12.37 30.76 8.67
N ASP A 632 -12.34 31.76 7.77
CA ASP A 632 -13.05 33.02 7.90
C ASP A 632 -14.55 32.95 7.54
N GLY A 633 -15.34 33.87 8.16
CA GLY A 633 -16.80 33.78 8.37
C GLY A 633 -17.77 33.81 7.18
N THR A 634 -17.41 34.28 5.97
CA THR A 634 -18.39 34.55 4.89
C THR A 634 -18.80 33.32 4.05
N VAL A 635 -17.90 32.33 3.89
CA VAL A 635 -18.21 31.06 3.24
C VAL A 635 -19.06 30.15 4.15
N LYS A 636 -18.98 30.37 5.46
CA LYS A 636 -19.66 29.64 6.52
C LYS A 636 -21.17 29.80 6.49
N GLU A 637 -21.66 31.05 6.36
CA GLU A 637 -23.10 31.35 6.45
C GLU A 637 -23.93 30.82 5.27
N SER A 638 -23.36 30.79 4.08
CA SER A 638 -24.07 30.28 2.90
C SER A 638 -24.19 28.74 2.91
N ILE A 639 -23.20 28.04 3.48
CA ILE A 639 -23.25 26.59 3.63
C ILE A 639 -24.23 26.18 4.71
N ILE A 640 -24.29 26.91 5.83
CA ILE A 640 -25.22 26.64 6.94
C ILE A 640 -26.67 26.85 6.51
N SER A 641 -26.97 27.92 5.78
CA SER A 641 -28.34 28.19 5.30
C SER A 641 -28.84 27.11 4.29
N TYR A 642 -27.95 26.59 3.45
CA TYR A 642 -28.25 25.50 2.52
C TYR A 642 -28.53 24.17 3.24
N ILE A 643 -27.80 23.92 4.32
CA ILE A 643 -27.90 22.68 5.12
C ILE A 643 -29.18 22.68 5.98
N LEU A 644 -29.62 23.83 6.46
CA LEU A 644 -30.80 23.96 7.36
C LEU A 644 -32.14 24.04 6.62
N ASP A 645 -32.20 23.95 5.29
CA ASP A 645 -33.43 23.97 4.51
C ASP A 645 -34.37 22.81 4.92
N PRO A 646 -35.58 23.13 5.47
CA PRO A 646 -36.53 22.10 5.97
C PRO A 646 -36.98 21.09 4.92
N ALA A 647 -37.00 21.49 3.63
CA ALA A 647 -37.41 20.63 2.53
C ALA A 647 -36.41 19.47 2.25
N ARG A 648 -35.28 19.44 2.94
CA ARG A 648 -34.17 18.49 2.69
C ARG A 648 -33.81 17.63 3.89
N LYS A 649 -34.67 17.48 4.89
CA LYS A 649 -34.35 16.77 6.14
C LYS A 649 -33.78 15.35 5.94
N ASP A 650 -34.41 14.56 5.05
CA ASP A 650 -33.92 13.18 4.79
C ASP A 650 -32.57 13.15 4.05
N ASN A 651 -32.34 14.12 3.16
CA ASN A 651 -31.07 14.26 2.48
C ASN A 651 -29.97 14.80 3.42
N ARG A 652 -30.37 15.61 4.42
CA ARG A 652 -29.46 16.15 5.44
C ARG A 652 -28.83 15.04 6.26
N ILE A 653 -29.65 14.15 6.85
CA ILE A 653 -29.17 13.00 7.64
C ILE A 653 -28.22 12.13 6.80
N LYS A 654 -28.61 11.76 5.58
CA LYS A 654 -27.76 10.96 4.69
C LYS A 654 -26.42 11.64 4.37
N ASN A 655 -26.44 12.95 4.13
CA ASN A 655 -25.22 13.69 3.80
C ASN A 655 -24.29 13.78 5.01
N PHE A 656 -24.80 14.09 6.19
CA PHE A 656 -24.00 14.12 7.41
C PHE A 656 -23.51 12.73 7.80
N THR A 657 -24.33 11.68 7.69
CA THR A 657 -23.91 10.30 7.92
C THR A 657 -22.70 9.94 7.04
N ARG A 658 -22.73 10.27 5.75
CA ARG A 658 -21.60 10.03 4.84
C ARG A 658 -20.33 10.81 5.22
N ARG A 659 -20.49 12.07 5.65
CA ARG A 659 -19.37 12.91 6.08
C ARG A 659 -18.74 12.35 7.35
N ILE A 660 -19.55 11.99 8.34
CA ILE A 660 -19.09 11.34 9.57
C ILE A 660 -18.39 10.02 9.26
N MET A 661 -18.96 9.17 8.41
CA MET A 661 -18.33 7.92 7.97
C MET A 661 -16.96 8.17 7.33
N GLY A 662 -16.84 9.22 6.50
CA GLY A 662 -15.57 9.60 5.89
C GLY A 662 -14.50 10.04 6.89
N ILE A 663 -14.92 10.76 7.97
CA ILE A 663 -14.01 11.23 9.02
C ILE A 663 -13.67 10.11 10.01
N ILE A 664 -14.66 9.30 10.44
CA ILE A 664 -14.45 8.15 11.34
C ILE A 664 -13.43 7.18 10.75
N GLY A 665 -13.49 7.00 9.44
CA GLY A 665 -12.71 5.96 8.78
C GLY A 665 -13.20 4.57 9.18
N ASN A 666 -12.36 3.55 8.94
CA ASN A 666 -12.68 2.18 9.25
C ASN A 666 -12.60 1.90 10.76
N MET A 667 -13.62 1.19 11.26
CA MET A 667 -13.66 0.68 12.65
C MET A 667 -13.80 -0.85 12.66
N TYR A 668 -13.04 -1.51 11.78
CA TYR A 668 -12.99 -2.97 11.76
C TYR A 668 -12.82 -3.57 13.18
N PRO A 669 -13.51 -4.67 13.52
CA PRO A 669 -14.38 -5.53 12.69
C PRO A 669 -15.87 -5.15 12.68
N ILE A 670 -16.25 -3.92 13.05
CA ILE A 670 -17.64 -3.48 13.04
C ILE A 670 -18.05 -3.17 11.61
N PRO A 671 -19.10 -3.82 11.05
CA PRO A 671 -19.52 -3.57 9.67
C PRO A 671 -19.93 -2.11 9.45
N ASP A 672 -19.52 -1.51 8.33
CA ASP A 672 -19.88 -0.15 7.96
C ASP A 672 -21.40 0.11 8.02
N LYS A 673 -22.21 -0.89 7.63
CA LYS A 673 -23.67 -0.85 7.74
C LYS A 673 -24.20 -0.64 9.17
N GLU A 674 -23.53 -1.23 10.14
CA GLU A 674 -23.88 -1.06 11.56
C GLU A 674 -23.48 0.35 12.04
N ILE A 675 -22.32 0.84 11.60
CA ILE A 675 -21.84 2.20 11.90
C ILE A 675 -22.76 3.23 11.24
N GLU A 676 -23.11 3.06 9.97
CA GLU A 676 -24.03 3.93 9.23
C GLU A 676 -25.40 4.04 9.91
N LYS A 677 -25.98 2.90 10.30
CA LYS A 677 -27.25 2.86 11.03
C LYS A 677 -27.16 3.56 12.39
N TYR A 678 -26.06 3.32 13.10
CA TYR A 678 -25.84 3.91 14.41
C TYR A 678 -25.73 5.43 14.32
N ILE A 679 -24.95 5.95 13.39
CA ILE A 679 -24.80 7.39 13.14
C ILE A 679 -26.14 8.00 12.71
N SER A 680 -26.88 7.33 11.82
CA SER A 680 -28.20 7.81 11.38
C SER A 680 -29.15 7.96 12.55
N ARG A 681 -29.19 7.00 13.49
CA ARG A 681 -29.99 7.08 14.71
C ARG A 681 -29.60 8.28 15.60
N ILE A 682 -28.31 8.54 15.75
CA ILE A 682 -27.82 9.72 16.49
C ILE A 682 -28.30 11.00 15.82
N LEU A 683 -28.19 11.10 14.50
CA LEU A 683 -28.59 12.30 13.73
C LEU A 683 -30.10 12.46 13.65
N GLU A 684 -30.89 11.38 13.71
CA GLU A 684 -32.38 11.46 13.79
C GLU A 684 -32.83 12.12 15.06
N ASP A 685 -32.10 12.00 16.14
CA ASP A 685 -32.40 12.62 17.45
C ASP A 685 -31.94 14.08 17.55
N PHE A 686 -31.21 14.60 16.56
CA PHE A 686 -30.72 15.97 16.55
C PHE A 686 -31.82 16.97 16.22
N ASN A 687 -31.88 18.06 16.98
CA ASN A 687 -32.65 19.25 16.64
C ASN A 687 -31.89 20.20 15.68
N ASP A 688 -32.54 21.25 15.16
CA ASP A 688 -31.90 22.14 14.17
C ASP A 688 -30.70 22.93 14.76
N GLU A 689 -30.73 23.23 16.06
CA GLU A 689 -29.62 23.90 16.76
C GLU A 689 -28.39 22.98 16.83
N GLN A 690 -28.61 21.71 17.16
CA GLN A 690 -27.56 20.71 17.18
C GLN A 690 -26.97 20.43 15.79
N PHE A 691 -27.81 20.43 14.73
CA PHE A 691 -27.29 20.34 13.37
C PHE A 691 -26.46 21.55 12.97
N SER A 692 -26.86 22.77 13.41
CA SER A 692 -26.07 23.97 13.17
C SER A 692 -24.74 23.94 13.89
N ASP A 693 -24.73 23.49 15.16
CA ASP A 693 -23.51 23.35 15.95
C ASP A 693 -22.61 22.25 15.38
N PHE A 694 -23.19 21.12 15.00
CA PHE A 694 -22.46 20.04 14.31
C PHE A 694 -21.78 20.52 13.03
N ALA A 695 -22.47 21.28 12.17
CA ALA A 695 -21.91 21.82 10.93
C ALA A 695 -20.67 22.71 11.20
N ASN A 696 -20.61 23.33 12.38
CA ASN A 696 -19.49 24.14 12.82
C ASN A 696 -18.35 23.35 13.49
N ASN A 697 -18.65 22.16 14.05
CA ASN A 697 -17.76 21.38 14.92
C ASN A 697 -17.67 19.90 14.50
N GLU A 698 -17.78 19.61 13.20
CA GLU A 698 -17.92 18.28 12.62
C GLU A 698 -16.88 17.27 13.14
N TYR A 699 -15.62 17.66 13.25
CA TYR A 699 -14.55 16.79 13.75
C TYR A 699 -14.71 16.44 15.23
N THR A 700 -15.09 17.42 16.06
CA THR A 700 -15.28 17.20 17.51
C THR A 700 -16.45 16.26 17.77
N TYR A 701 -17.55 16.45 17.07
CA TYR A 701 -18.72 15.55 17.14
C TYR A 701 -18.36 14.14 16.68
N THR A 702 -17.66 14.05 15.55
CA THR A 702 -17.24 12.75 14.98
C THR A 702 -16.27 12.01 15.92
N ASP A 703 -15.35 12.72 16.56
CA ASP A 703 -14.45 12.12 17.54
C ASP A 703 -15.20 11.59 18.77
N LYS A 704 -16.21 12.33 19.27
CA LYS A 704 -17.07 11.83 20.36
C LYS A 704 -17.86 10.59 19.95
N ILE A 705 -18.43 10.57 18.74
CA ILE A 705 -19.14 9.41 18.19
C ILE A 705 -18.19 8.22 18.08
N LYS A 706 -16.99 8.43 17.52
CA LYS A 706 -15.97 7.39 17.38
C LYS A 706 -15.53 6.80 18.73
N LYS A 707 -15.34 7.66 19.73
CA LYS A 707 -15.02 7.22 21.10
C LYS A 707 -16.15 6.37 21.71
N LYS A 708 -17.41 6.77 21.50
CA LYS A 708 -18.56 6.01 21.99
C LYS A 708 -18.68 4.64 21.32
N ILE A 709 -18.52 4.57 20.00
CA ILE A 709 -18.50 3.29 19.27
C ILE A 709 -17.40 2.37 19.80
N LYS A 710 -16.21 2.93 20.02
CA LYS A 710 -15.08 2.20 20.56
C LYS A 710 -15.39 1.65 21.95
N GLU A 711 -15.92 2.48 22.85
CA GLU A 711 -16.34 2.08 24.21
C GLU A 711 -17.36 0.93 24.17
N LEU A 712 -18.42 1.08 23.36
CA LEU A 712 -19.46 0.06 23.23
C LEU A 712 -18.92 -1.28 22.71
N SER A 713 -18.06 -1.23 21.69
CA SER A 713 -17.44 -2.44 21.14
C SER A 713 -16.48 -3.11 22.12
N GLU A 714 -15.73 -2.34 22.88
CA GLU A 714 -14.79 -2.86 23.88
C GLU A 714 -15.52 -3.46 25.07
N ASN A 715 -16.60 -2.85 25.53
CA ASN A 715 -17.43 -3.40 26.59
C ASN A 715 -18.10 -4.72 26.18
N PHE A 716 -18.62 -4.79 24.94
CA PHE A 716 -19.17 -6.03 24.40
C PHE A 716 -18.11 -7.13 24.31
N ALA A 717 -16.94 -6.81 23.75
CA ALA A 717 -15.83 -7.75 23.61
C ALA A 717 -15.35 -8.25 24.98
N GLU A 718 -15.25 -7.37 25.98
CA GLU A 718 -14.85 -7.74 27.35
C GLU A 718 -15.87 -8.70 27.97
N GLN A 719 -17.17 -8.44 27.83
CA GLN A 719 -18.21 -9.31 28.36
C GLN A 719 -18.16 -10.70 27.68
N LYS A 720 -18.09 -10.73 26.35
CA LYS A 720 -18.01 -11.97 25.59
C LYS A 720 -16.74 -12.77 25.90
N PHE A 721 -15.62 -12.09 26.11
CA PHE A 721 -14.37 -12.71 26.53
C PHE A 721 -14.53 -13.42 27.90
N LYS A 722 -15.17 -12.77 28.86
CA LYS A 722 -15.47 -13.37 30.17
C LYS A 722 -16.39 -14.59 30.04
N ASP A 723 -17.46 -14.47 29.26
CA ASP A 723 -18.38 -15.57 29.00
C ASP A 723 -17.69 -16.79 28.34
N PHE A 724 -16.75 -16.53 27.45
CA PHE A 724 -15.95 -17.57 26.80
C PHE A 724 -14.92 -18.20 27.73
N LEU A 725 -14.35 -17.43 28.65
CA LEU A 725 -13.48 -17.97 29.72
C LEU A 725 -14.24 -18.82 30.71
N ASP A 726 -15.46 -18.41 31.07
CA ASP A 726 -16.32 -19.16 32.05
C ASP A 726 -16.87 -20.45 31.44
N THR A 727 -16.99 -20.53 30.11
CA THR A 727 -17.46 -21.72 29.38
C THR A 727 -16.34 -22.58 28.80
N ASP A 728 -15.07 -22.30 29.13
CA ASP A 728 -13.87 -22.98 28.62
C ASP A 728 -13.76 -22.97 27.08
N LYS A 729 -14.48 -22.08 26.41
CA LYS A 729 -14.29 -21.80 24.98
C LYS A 729 -12.99 -21.07 24.69
N VAL A 730 -12.61 -20.11 25.56
CA VAL A 730 -11.32 -19.48 25.57
C VAL A 730 -10.48 -20.05 26.69
N TYR A 731 -9.26 -20.41 26.39
CA TYR A 731 -8.31 -20.96 27.35
C TYR A 731 -6.92 -20.41 27.07
N ILE A 732 -5.96 -20.61 27.96
CA ILE A 732 -4.61 -20.11 27.82
C ILE A 732 -3.64 -21.25 27.50
N LYS A 733 -2.71 -20.99 26.55
CA LYS A 733 -1.72 -21.95 26.08
C LYS A 733 -0.38 -21.26 25.92
N GLN A 734 0.71 -21.95 26.27
CA GLN A 734 2.06 -21.46 26.00
C GLN A 734 2.31 -21.39 24.48
N ALA A 735 2.55 -20.20 23.94
CA ALA A 735 2.60 -19.97 22.50
C ALA A 735 3.74 -19.06 22.03
N TYR A 736 4.06 -17.97 22.77
CA TYR A 736 5.05 -17.00 22.33
C TYR A 736 6.42 -17.28 22.91
N LYS A 737 7.43 -17.41 22.04
CA LYS A 737 8.84 -17.56 22.41
C LYS A 737 9.61 -16.28 22.08
N LEU A 738 10.56 -15.93 22.93
CA LEU A 738 11.46 -14.81 22.66
C LEU A 738 12.29 -15.06 21.39
N PRO A 739 12.33 -14.09 20.46
CA PRO A 739 13.09 -14.23 19.22
C PRO A 739 14.60 -14.31 19.50
N LYS A 740 15.33 -15.14 18.75
CA LYS A 740 16.80 -15.27 18.89
C LYS A 740 17.56 -13.99 18.50
N LYS A 741 16.98 -13.15 17.67
CA LYS A 741 17.52 -11.86 17.19
C LYS A 741 16.39 -10.85 17.12
N ILE A 742 16.70 -9.59 17.36
CA ILE A 742 15.79 -8.45 17.19
C ILE A 742 16.36 -7.43 16.21
N SER A 743 15.47 -6.68 15.58
CA SER A 743 15.80 -5.63 14.64
C SER A 743 15.33 -4.29 15.16
N LEU A 744 16.23 -3.34 15.21
CA LEU A 744 15.96 -2.02 15.82
C LEU A 744 16.33 -0.90 14.84
N ALA A 745 15.40 0.02 14.61
CA ALA A 745 15.69 1.25 13.88
C ALA A 745 16.53 2.21 14.77
N ASN A 746 16.17 2.31 16.05
CA ASN A 746 16.88 3.09 17.06
C ASN A 746 17.15 2.22 18.27
N THR A 747 18.32 2.38 18.90
CA THR A 747 18.74 1.65 20.09
C THR A 747 18.75 2.55 21.33
N ALA A 748 18.37 1.97 22.47
CA ALA A 748 18.56 2.60 23.78
C ALA A 748 20.04 2.61 24.18
N LYS A 749 20.35 3.36 25.24
CA LYS A 749 21.62 3.28 25.95
C LYS A 749 21.79 1.89 26.54
N ASP A 750 23.04 1.48 26.76
CA ASP A 750 23.33 0.19 27.38
C ASP A 750 22.92 0.20 28.87
N ILE A 751 21.99 -0.68 29.19
CA ILE A 751 21.52 -0.92 30.55
C ILE A 751 21.90 -2.35 30.96
N THR A 752 22.27 -2.53 32.22
CA THR A 752 22.70 -3.83 32.75
C THR A 752 21.61 -4.89 32.60
N LYS A 753 22.01 -6.15 32.34
CA LYS A 753 21.14 -7.33 32.18
C LYS A 753 20.13 -7.25 31.02
N ALA A 754 20.34 -6.37 30.04
CA ALA A 754 19.58 -6.40 28.79
C ALA A 754 19.80 -7.74 28.11
N LEU A 755 18.74 -8.38 27.61
CA LEU A 755 18.76 -9.69 26.97
C LEU A 755 19.55 -9.68 25.66
N TYR A 756 19.27 -8.70 24.82
CA TYR A 756 19.95 -8.55 23.52
C TYR A 756 21.19 -7.65 23.65
N GLU A 757 22.06 -7.75 22.66
CA GLU A 757 23.26 -6.90 22.56
C GLU A 757 22.91 -5.40 22.62
N LYS A 758 21.78 -5.02 22.01
CA LYS A 758 21.14 -3.70 22.12
C LYS A 758 19.62 -3.89 22.25
N GLU A 759 18.96 -2.99 22.97
CA GLU A 759 17.52 -2.95 23.16
C GLU A 759 16.90 -1.75 22.44
N GLY A 760 15.57 -1.79 22.20
CA GLY A 760 14.84 -0.73 21.56
C GLY A 760 14.80 0.57 22.36
N ASN A 761 14.67 1.70 21.67
CA ASN A 761 14.59 3.03 22.29
C ASN A 761 13.45 3.11 23.31
N MET A 762 13.65 3.87 24.37
CA MET A 762 12.75 4.02 25.53
C MET A 762 12.55 5.50 25.85
N ASN A 763 11.40 5.84 26.41
CA ASN A 763 11.20 7.17 26.98
C ASN A 763 11.90 7.30 28.37
N ASN A 764 11.95 8.50 28.91
CA ASN A 764 12.68 8.78 30.18
C ASN A 764 12.12 7.98 31.37
N PHE A 765 10.81 7.75 31.43
CA PHE A 765 10.19 6.98 32.51
C PHE A 765 10.50 5.50 32.39
N GLU A 766 10.35 4.93 31.19
CA GLU A 766 10.73 3.56 30.86
C GLU A 766 12.21 3.30 31.17
N GLU A 767 13.11 4.19 30.73
CA GLU A 767 14.56 4.08 31.01
C GLU A 767 14.85 4.05 32.49
N ARG A 768 14.18 4.90 33.29
CA ARG A 768 14.34 4.93 34.76
C ARG A 768 13.85 3.63 35.41
N VAL A 769 12.68 3.15 35.04
CA VAL A 769 12.13 1.90 35.58
C VAL A 769 13.06 0.72 35.32
N ILE A 770 13.53 0.58 34.08
CA ILE A 770 14.40 -0.52 33.68
C ILE A 770 15.82 -0.41 34.27
N ASN A 771 16.34 0.78 34.48
CA ASN A 771 17.61 0.97 35.21
C ASN A 771 17.53 0.44 36.63
N GLU A 772 16.45 0.74 37.35
CA GLU A 772 16.23 0.23 38.72
C GLU A 772 16.12 -1.32 38.74
N ILE A 773 15.35 -1.89 37.79
CA ILE A 773 15.20 -3.34 37.64
C ILE A 773 16.52 -4.01 37.27
N GLY A 774 17.27 -3.47 36.32
CA GLY A 774 18.53 -4.03 35.84
C GLY A 774 19.61 -4.10 36.97
N ASN A 775 19.53 -3.21 37.94
CA ASN A 775 20.43 -3.20 39.10
C ASN A 775 20.03 -4.18 40.23
N MET A 776 18.81 -4.75 40.24
CA MET A 776 18.37 -5.70 41.27
C MET A 776 19.10 -7.04 41.18
N GLN A 777 19.54 -7.60 42.26
CA GLN A 777 20.31 -8.84 42.31
C GLN A 777 19.52 -10.09 41.88
N ASN A 778 18.21 -10.12 42.16
CA ASN A 778 17.29 -11.24 41.83
C ASN A 778 16.86 -11.28 40.35
N ILE A 779 17.18 -10.26 39.53
CA ILE A 779 16.87 -10.24 38.11
C ILE A 779 17.95 -10.99 37.34
N ALA A 780 17.51 -11.87 36.42
CA ALA A 780 18.37 -12.55 35.50
C ALA A 780 18.63 -11.69 34.24
N PHE A 781 17.56 -11.30 33.55
CA PHE A 781 17.61 -10.38 32.42
C PHE A 781 16.27 -9.68 32.20
N TRP A 782 16.27 -8.68 31.34
CA TRP A 782 15.08 -7.98 30.84
C TRP A 782 15.22 -7.73 29.35
N THR A 783 14.08 -7.56 28.66
CA THR A 783 14.04 -7.14 27.25
C THR A 783 12.87 -6.21 27.01
N ARG A 784 13.08 -5.25 26.10
CA ARG A 784 12.00 -4.41 25.62
C ARG A 784 11.10 -5.22 24.68
N ASN A 785 9.81 -5.16 24.94
CA ASN A 785 8.81 -5.73 24.07
C ASN A 785 8.38 -4.68 23.03
N ILE A 786 8.56 -4.98 21.76
CA ILE A 786 8.31 -4.03 20.67
C ILE A 786 6.83 -4.11 20.28
N GLU A 787 6.12 -2.98 20.35
CA GLU A 787 4.72 -2.88 19.98
C GLU A 787 4.49 -3.44 18.56
N LYS A 788 3.42 -4.22 18.39
CA LYS A 788 3.00 -4.90 17.13
C LYS A 788 3.95 -5.99 16.60
N LYS A 789 5.15 -6.14 17.17
CA LYS A 789 6.12 -7.16 16.75
C LYS A 789 6.45 -8.18 17.83
N GLY A 790 6.34 -7.80 19.09
CA GLY A 790 6.66 -8.60 20.24
C GLY A 790 5.45 -9.37 20.80
N PHE A 791 5.61 -9.79 22.06
CA PHE A 791 4.57 -10.44 22.81
C PHE A 791 3.34 -9.54 22.99
N ARG A 792 2.15 -10.09 22.77
CA ARG A 792 0.89 -9.43 23.09
C ARG A 792 0.05 -10.28 24.03
N ILE A 793 -0.58 -9.66 24.97
CA ILE A 793 -1.71 -10.24 25.67
C ILE A 793 -2.93 -10.02 24.77
N ASN A 794 -3.30 -11.07 24.04
CA ASN A 794 -4.44 -11.07 23.15
C ASN A 794 -5.74 -11.29 23.93
N GLY A 795 -6.78 -10.49 23.64
CA GLY A 795 -8.05 -10.54 24.34
C GLY A 795 -9.02 -9.51 23.80
N PHE A 796 -9.86 -8.96 24.67
CA PHE A 796 -10.83 -7.91 24.27
C PHE A 796 -10.15 -6.59 23.87
N VAL A 797 -8.89 -6.40 24.25
CA VAL A 797 -7.98 -5.37 23.66
C VAL A 797 -6.65 -6.04 23.30
N ASN A 798 -5.99 -5.55 22.24
CA ASN A 798 -4.64 -5.97 21.93
C ASN A 798 -3.67 -5.19 22.81
N HIS A 799 -3.08 -5.85 23.79
CA HIS A 799 -2.15 -5.22 24.72
C HIS A 799 -0.72 -5.71 24.50
N TYR A 800 0.17 -4.79 24.16
CA TYR A 800 1.61 -5.03 24.02
C TYR A 800 2.32 -4.37 25.22
N PRO A 801 2.62 -5.12 26.29
CA PRO A 801 3.35 -4.59 27.42
C PRO A 801 4.76 -4.11 27.03
N ASP A 802 5.31 -3.14 27.75
CA ASP A 802 6.59 -2.52 27.37
C ASP A 802 7.79 -3.45 27.58
N PHE A 803 7.77 -4.30 28.62
CA PHE A 803 8.94 -5.11 28.98
C PHE A 803 8.56 -6.52 29.42
N ILE A 804 9.49 -7.44 29.19
CA ILE A 804 9.51 -8.79 29.75
C ILE A 804 10.76 -8.89 30.61
N VAL A 805 10.58 -9.24 31.87
CA VAL A 805 11.64 -9.36 32.87
C VAL A 805 11.68 -10.78 33.43
N GLN A 806 12.86 -11.40 33.43
CA GLN A 806 13.07 -12.73 33.99
C GLN A 806 13.82 -12.62 35.30
N THR A 807 13.29 -13.26 36.33
CA THR A 807 13.97 -13.36 37.63
C THR A 807 14.86 -14.62 37.69
N LYS A 808 15.83 -14.64 38.61
CA LYS A 808 16.67 -15.81 38.89
C LYS A 808 15.88 -16.95 39.54
N SER A 809 14.75 -16.65 40.21
CA SER A 809 13.82 -17.62 40.75
C SER A 809 12.99 -18.34 39.69
N GLY A 810 13.10 -17.94 38.40
CA GLY A 810 12.33 -18.54 37.31
C GLY A 810 11.00 -17.84 37.02
N LYS A 811 10.65 -16.75 37.70
CA LYS A 811 9.43 -15.98 37.43
C LYS A 811 9.62 -15.06 36.23
N THR A 812 8.62 -15.02 35.36
CA THR A 812 8.55 -14.09 34.22
C THR A 812 7.56 -12.97 34.55
N VAL A 813 8.05 -11.74 34.53
CA VAL A 813 7.25 -10.54 34.79
C VAL A 813 7.01 -9.79 33.50
N VAL A 814 5.77 -9.55 33.19
CA VAL A 814 5.32 -8.74 32.06
C VAL A 814 4.95 -7.36 32.60
N LEU A 815 5.62 -6.33 32.11
CA LEU A 815 5.56 -4.98 32.68
C LEU A 815 5.10 -3.97 31.63
N GLU A 816 4.12 -3.16 32.00
CA GLU A 816 3.70 -1.97 31.27
C GLU A 816 3.94 -0.73 32.11
N THR A 817 4.46 0.34 31.50
CA THR A 817 4.66 1.64 32.12
C THR A 817 3.70 2.68 31.54
N LYS A 818 3.15 3.57 32.39
CA LYS A 818 2.20 4.59 31.94
C LYS A 818 2.51 5.96 32.52
N GLY A 819 2.38 6.99 31.66
CA GLY A 819 2.38 8.38 32.15
C GLY A 819 1.14 8.65 33.01
N ASP A 820 1.30 9.49 34.05
CA ASP A 820 0.24 9.79 35.04
C ASP A 820 -1.04 10.40 34.44
N HIS A 821 -0.99 10.94 33.21
CA HIS A 821 -2.11 11.57 32.51
C HIS A 821 -2.90 10.61 31.62
N LEU A 822 -2.43 9.36 31.47
CA LEU A 822 -3.02 8.36 30.59
C LEU A 822 -3.90 7.39 31.37
N ASP A 823 -5.03 7.00 30.78
CA ASP A 823 -5.92 5.97 31.32
C ASP A 823 -5.68 4.64 30.62
N ALA A 824 -5.71 3.54 31.39
CA ALA A 824 -5.40 2.20 30.87
C ALA A 824 -6.21 1.08 31.58
N GLU A 825 -7.40 1.39 32.13
CA GLU A 825 -8.20 0.45 32.90
C GLU A 825 -8.43 -0.91 32.23
N GLN A 826 -8.73 -0.91 30.94
CA GLN A 826 -8.96 -2.14 30.19
C GLN A 826 -7.70 -3.01 30.07
N LYS A 827 -6.54 -2.38 29.85
CA LYS A 827 -5.24 -3.07 29.80
C LYS A 827 -4.90 -3.66 31.18
N ILE A 828 -5.19 -2.94 32.26
CA ILE A 828 -5.02 -3.43 33.64
C ILE A 828 -5.87 -4.66 33.87
N ARG A 829 -7.17 -4.60 33.54
CA ARG A 829 -8.09 -5.75 33.69
C ARG A 829 -7.64 -6.97 32.88
N LEU A 830 -7.28 -6.77 31.59
CA LEU A 830 -6.80 -7.86 30.74
C LEU A 830 -5.50 -8.47 31.24
N GLY A 831 -4.54 -7.63 31.63
CA GLY A 831 -3.25 -8.09 32.21
C GLY A 831 -3.42 -8.87 33.50
N GLY A 832 -4.33 -8.42 34.40
CA GLY A 832 -4.69 -9.13 35.62
C GLY A 832 -5.34 -10.49 35.34
N LEU A 833 -6.29 -10.58 34.41
CA LEU A 833 -6.91 -11.83 33.99
C LEU A 833 -5.87 -12.77 33.36
N TRP A 834 -4.99 -12.26 32.49
CA TRP A 834 -3.91 -13.05 31.93
C TRP A 834 -3.00 -13.62 33.01
N ALA A 835 -2.53 -12.81 33.94
CA ALA A 835 -1.64 -13.27 35.01
C ALA A 835 -2.32 -14.35 35.91
N SER A 836 -3.61 -14.21 36.18
CA SER A 836 -4.38 -15.19 36.97
C SER A 836 -4.51 -16.56 36.28
N LYS A 837 -4.55 -16.57 34.94
CA LYS A 837 -4.71 -17.78 34.12
C LYS A 837 -3.36 -18.35 33.63
N ALA A 838 -2.33 -17.54 33.49
CA ALA A 838 -1.00 -17.94 33.01
C ALA A 838 -0.23 -18.85 33.94
N GLY A 839 -0.59 -18.86 35.24
CA GLY A 839 0.03 -19.71 36.25
C GLY A 839 1.01 -18.99 37.17
N ASN A 840 1.52 -19.73 38.17
CA ASN A 840 2.30 -19.17 39.27
C ASN A 840 3.68 -18.60 38.86
N ASP A 841 4.13 -18.90 37.67
CA ASP A 841 5.44 -18.43 37.15
C ASP A 841 5.36 -17.12 36.40
N TYR A 842 4.16 -16.61 36.15
CA TYR A 842 3.91 -15.38 35.40
C TYR A 842 3.29 -14.30 36.28
N ARG A 843 3.70 -13.06 36.07
CA ARG A 843 3.17 -11.87 36.73
C ARG A 843 2.94 -10.78 35.72
N TYR A 844 1.96 -9.94 35.98
CA TYR A 844 1.70 -8.73 35.22
C TYR A 844 1.66 -7.53 36.15
N PHE A 845 2.34 -6.45 35.76
CA PHE A 845 2.31 -5.17 36.46
C PHE A 845 2.09 -4.02 35.49
N MET A 846 1.16 -3.13 35.85
CA MET A 846 1.00 -1.80 35.29
C MET A 846 1.58 -0.81 36.29
N VAL A 847 2.54 0.04 35.83
CA VAL A 847 3.28 0.94 36.70
C VAL A 847 3.11 2.38 36.26
N TYR A 848 2.63 3.22 37.16
CA TYR A 848 2.57 4.68 37.01
C TYR A 848 3.69 5.36 37.82
N GLU A 849 4.10 6.54 37.37
CA GLU A 849 5.16 7.27 38.04
C GLU A 849 4.74 7.68 39.45
N ARG A 850 3.59 8.33 39.63
CA ARG A 850 3.06 8.85 40.90
C ARG A 850 1.58 8.60 41.11
N ARG A 851 0.81 8.37 40.05
CA ARG A 851 -0.65 8.18 40.12
C ARG A 851 -1.02 6.86 40.80
N THR A 852 -2.07 6.92 41.65
CA THR A 852 -2.69 5.73 42.24
C THR A 852 -3.86 5.30 41.37
N VAL A 853 -3.85 4.07 40.89
CA VAL A 853 -4.93 3.46 40.09
C VAL A 853 -5.17 2.06 40.65
N ASP A 854 -6.43 1.64 40.73
CA ASP A 854 -6.81 0.32 41.22
C ASP A 854 -6.17 -0.78 40.34
N ASN A 855 -5.59 -1.79 41.02
CA ASN A 855 -4.86 -2.90 40.38
C ASN A 855 -3.64 -2.47 39.52
N ALA A 856 -3.12 -1.28 39.74
CA ALA A 856 -1.85 -0.80 39.20
C ALA A 856 -0.95 -0.30 40.36
N TYR A 857 0.32 -0.09 40.06
CA TYR A 857 1.32 0.20 41.11
C TYR A 857 2.00 1.54 40.83
N LYS A 858 2.32 2.28 41.94
CA LYS A 858 3.31 3.36 41.86
C LYS A 858 4.70 2.74 41.71
N LEU A 859 5.59 3.46 41.08
CA LEU A 859 6.96 2.98 40.86
C LEU A 859 7.64 2.52 42.17
N GLU A 860 7.53 3.28 43.27
CA GLU A 860 8.14 2.92 44.54
C GLU A 860 7.62 1.59 45.11
N ASP A 861 6.33 1.34 45.05
CA ASP A 861 5.72 0.12 45.56
C ASP A 861 6.01 -1.07 44.68
N PHE A 862 5.98 -0.86 43.36
CA PHE A 862 6.37 -1.88 42.41
C PHE A 862 7.83 -2.34 42.61
N LEU A 863 8.77 -1.40 42.82
CA LEU A 863 10.18 -1.75 43.06
C LEU A 863 10.38 -2.55 44.36
N LYS A 864 9.57 -2.31 45.38
CA LYS A 864 9.59 -3.12 46.61
C LYS A 864 9.15 -4.59 46.29
N ILE A 865 8.03 -4.73 45.62
CA ILE A 865 7.51 -6.05 45.22
C ILE A 865 8.53 -6.80 44.35
N MET A 866 9.16 -6.09 43.38
CA MET A 866 10.15 -6.71 42.50
C MET A 866 11.39 -7.23 43.21
N LYS A 867 11.76 -6.69 44.36
CA LYS A 867 12.87 -7.20 45.17
C LYS A 867 12.54 -8.53 45.86
N ASP A 868 11.25 -8.80 46.12
CA ASP A 868 10.78 -9.99 46.83
C ASP A 868 10.38 -11.15 45.89
N ILE A 869 10.26 -10.90 44.60
CA ILE A 869 9.99 -11.91 43.55
C ILE A 869 11.32 -12.59 43.13
#